data_e173e84fe9162f292f92e2f48af683b8
#
_entry.id   e173e84fe9162f292f92e2f48af683b8
#
_cell.length_a   1.000
_cell.length_b   1.000
_cell.length_c   1.000
_cell.angle_alpha   90.00
_cell.angle_beta   90.00
_cell.angle_gamma   90.00
#
_symmetry.space_group_name_H-M   'P 1'
#
loop_
_entity.id
_entity.type
_entity.pdbx_description
1 polymer ?
#
loop_
_entity_poly.entity_id
_entity_poly.type
_entity_poly.pdbx_seq_one_letter_code
_entity_poly.pdbx_strand_id
1 'polypeptide(L)'
;MKPARFYCGVFLVTASGLMLQIVQTRILSVVLWYYLAFLVISIAMFGITAGTVWVYLRRGRFSERTLSHDLTYFTTLLAVAIALCGIVQTTLAPVDSVVGTRLFVWFELATCLTLPFFLSGVVVSLALTRSPFPVGRVYGVDLAGAAAGCLGALTLLNQTDGPSAVLWVSAITALGAIALAGSGIGGKPAARLPFAVPLQHGKLIFVVLVLGAAFNSITGQGIEPLVVKGKLETTADKPLLTKWNSFARISAGDVGIRPAGLWGQSPTYRPADWPIEQRLMNIDGDAGTLAYRWDGDVAHAGFLKYDVTNLAHFLPGHRRAAVIGVGGGRDMLSARVFGVPEITGVEINPILARLLTTEPGFADFSGIANQPGFHFHVDEGRSWFARTSESFDVIQMSLVDTWAATGAGAFTLSENGLYTVDAWTIFLDRLTDNGVFTVSRWYSPSDANEAGRLVSLAAATLFKLGVTEPRRHVFLAASGSIATLIVSRSPFSDTNLALLDRVVADKQYKILLSPNRDPTTPMLGRIIASRDALELQRLTAGLPLDLTPPTDERPFFFNQLPLFDPWRSIMLALQQRGAGVATGNLSAMLTLISLFAMSLLAVLLTIVYPVHPAIADVGRRLATAGTAYFLLIGVGFMCGEMGLLQRLSVFLGHPIYSLSIVLFSLILTAGVGSLVSDRLPLDTRARFVIWGAATASYLSALPLFLPAVLHAGESAPLAMRAALTVAVIAPAGVLMGFGFPTGMRFINAVNPTPTPWFWGINGAAGVLASSFAVAISMAFGIYVTFYASALCYALLIPAGLLIGFPKRAAGLTANSPDADRLPAVS
;
A
#
# COMPACT_ATOMS: atom_id res chain seq x y z
N MET A 1 2.51 39.20 10.27
CA MET A 1 1.71 37.94 10.34
C MET A 1 1.66 37.44 11.77
N LYS A 2 0.51 36.91 12.25
CA LYS A 2 0.42 36.22 13.55
C LYS A 2 1.00 34.80 13.40
N PRO A 3 2.15 34.49 14.03
CA PRO A 3 2.87 33.24 13.74
C PRO A 3 2.05 31.98 14.05
N ALA A 4 1.32 31.96 15.17
CA ALA A 4 0.51 30.80 15.54
C ALA A 4 -0.55 30.45 14.48
N ARG A 5 -1.25 31.41 13.91
CA ARG A 5 -2.26 31.19 12.87
C ARG A 5 -1.65 30.75 11.54
N PHE A 6 -0.48 31.32 11.19
CA PHE A 6 0.26 30.89 10.01
C PHE A 6 0.69 29.43 10.11
N TYR A 7 1.35 29.07 11.23
CA TYR A 7 1.79 27.69 11.43
C TYR A 7 0.63 26.71 11.51
N CYS A 8 -0.47 27.09 12.17
CA CYS A 8 -1.70 26.27 12.21
C CYS A 8 -2.26 26.05 10.78
N GLY A 9 -2.29 27.10 9.95
CA GLY A 9 -2.77 26.98 8.57
C GLY A 9 -1.89 26.09 7.72
N VAL A 10 -0.56 26.23 7.80
CA VAL A 10 0.39 25.35 7.08
C VAL A 10 0.20 23.89 7.55
N PHE A 11 0.17 23.66 8.86
CA PHE A 11 -0.07 22.33 9.44
C PHE A 11 -1.34 21.67 8.90
N LEU A 12 -2.46 22.39 8.87
CA LEU A 12 -3.74 21.85 8.40
C LEU A 12 -3.71 21.54 6.89
N VAL A 13 -3.06 22.38 6.07
CA VAL A 13 -2.93 22.14 4.63
C VAL A 13 -2.12 20.88 4.35
N THR A 14 -1.00 20.71 5.03
CA THR A 14 -0.12 19.56 4.80
C THR A 14 -0.69 18.28 5.38
N ALA A 15 -1.37 18.37 6.53
CA ALA A 15 -2.16 17.25 7.06
C ALA A 15 -3.23 16.81 6.05
N SER A 16 -3.99 17.76 5.48
CA SER A 16 -4.99 17.47 4.46
C SER A 16 -4.38 16.84 3.20
N GLY A 17 -3.19 17.25 2.79
CA GLY A 17 -2.49 16.68 1.62
C GLY A 17 -2.19 15.19 1.79
N LEU A 18 -1.64 14.79 2.93
CA LEU A 18 -1.36 13.37 3.24
C LEU A 18 -2.65 12.57 3.51
N MET A 19 -3.62 13.16 4.21
CA MET A 19 -4.94 12.54 4.37
C MET A 19 -5.57 12.25 3.02
N LEU A 20 -5.56 13.22 2.10
CA LEU A 20 -6.09 13.08 0.75
C LEU A 20 -5.39 11.95 -0.02
N GLN A 21 -4.06 11.88 0.05
CA GLN A 21 -3.28 10.85 -0.64
C GLN A 21 -3.71 9.44 -0.18
N ILE A 22 -3.83 9.21 1.12
CA ILE A 22 -4.22 7.90 1.68
C ILE A 22 -5.68 7.58 1.34
N VAL A 23 -6.59 8.55 1.50
CA VAL A 23 -8.02 8.37 1.19
C VAL A 23 -8.23 8.10 -0.31
N GLN A 24 -7.53 8.81 -1.19
CA GLN A 24 -7.61 8.58 -2.64
C GLN A 24 -7.07 7.22 -3.05
N THR A 25 -5.98 6.75 -2.43
CA THR A 25 -5.49 5.38 -2.65
C THR A 25 -6.58 4.36 -2.34
N ARG A 26 -7.34 4.57 -1.26
CA ARG A 26 -8.46 3.70 -0.88
C ARG A 26 -9.63 3.77 -1.87
N ILE A 27 -10.04 4.97 -2.29
CA ILE A 27 -11.12 5.16 -3.27
C ILE A 27 -10.74 4.54 -4.62
N LEU A 28 -9.53 4.78 -5.11
CA LEU A 28 -9.10 4.21 -6.39
C LEU A 28 -9.00 2.68 -6.37
N SER A 29 -8.66 2.08 -5.23
CA SER A 29 -8.70 0.63 -5.07
C SER A 29 -10.12 0.05 -5.22
N VAL A 30 -11.15 0.82 -4.87
CA VAL A 30 -12.57 0.44 -5.02
C VAL A 30 -13.08 0.72 -6.44
N VAL A 31 -12.83 1.91 -6.95
CA VAL A 31 -13.37 2.36 -8.26
C VAL A 31 -12.64 1.70 -9.43
N LEU A 32 -11.32 1.53 -9.30
CA LEU A 32 -10.44 0.99 -10.33
C LEU A 32 -9.79 -0.34 -9.87
N TRP A 33 -8.91 -0.87 -10.71
CA TRP A 33 -8.12 -2.05 -10.38
C TRP A 33 -6.99 -1.71 -9.39
N TYR A 34 -6.66 -2.66 -8.52
CA TYR A 34 -5.69 -2.51 -7.43
C TYR A 34 -4.32 -1.96 -7.86
N TYR A 35 -3.83 -2.33 -9.04
CA TYR A 35 -2.54 -1.86 -9.55
C TYR A 35 -2.51 -0.37 -9.93
N LEU A 36 -3.68 0.28 -10.05
CA LEU A 36 -3.79 1.71 -10.33
C LEU A 36 -3.78 2.58 -9.05
N ALA A 37 -4.08 2.00 -7.90
CA ALA A 37 -4.06 2.75 -6.64
C ALA A 37 -2.64 3.27 -6.29
N PHE A 38 -1.59 2.56 -6.73
CA PHE A 38 -0.20 3.01 -6.59
C PHE A 38 0.10 4.32 -7.35
N LEU A 39 -0.64 4.60 -8.43
CA LEU A 39 -0.52 5.84 -9.21
C LEU A 39 -0.70 7.10 -8.35
N VAL A 40 -1.50 7.04 -7.28
CA VAL A 40 -1.77 8.17 -6.39
C VAL A 40 -0.49 8.76 -5.81
N ILE A 41 0.46 7.92 -5.35
CA ILE A 41 1.72 8.40 -4.76
C ILE A 41 2.53 9.18 -5.80
N SER A 42 2.69 8.60 -7.00
CA SER A 42 3.45 9.25 -8.08
C SER A 42 2.79 10.56 -8.54
N ILE A 43 1.46 10.57 -8.68
CA ILE A 43 0.69 11.77 -9.05
C ILE A 43 0.74 12.83 -7.95
N ALA A 44 0.65 12.44 -6.67
CA ALA A 44 0.74 13.38 -5.56
C ALA A 44 2.10 14.10 -5.55
N MET A 45 3.19 13.33 -5.63
CA MET A 45 4.55 13.87 -5.70
C MET A 45 4.76 14.75 -6.95
N PHE A 46 4.25 14.30 -8.10
CA PHE A 46 4.29 15.07 -9.34
C PHE A 46 3.50 16.39 -9.21
N GLY A 47 2.27 16.35 -8.69
CA GLY A 47 1.43 17.52 -8.51
C GLY A 47 2.09 18.56 -7.61
N ILE A 48 2.57 18.15 -6.42
CA ILE A 48 3.27 19.04 -5.48
C ILE A 48 4.50 19.68 -6.14
N THR A 49 5.30 18.90 -6.87
CA THR A 49 6.50 19.40 -7.53
C THR A 49 6.14 20.36 -8.67
N ALA A 50 5.14 20.04 -9.49
CA ALA A 50 4.67 20.90 -10.57
C ALA A 50 4.13 22.24 -10.04
N GLY A 51 3.39 22.22 -8.91
CA GLY A 51 2.93 23.42 -8.22
C GLY A 51 4.09 24.31 -7.72
N THR A 52 5.12 23.70 -7.17
CA THR A 52 6.34 24.39 -6.73
C THR A 52 7.09 25.04 -7.91
N VAL A 53 7.23 24.32 -9.02
CA VAL A 53 7.84 24.84 -10.27
C VAL A 53 7.02 26.00 -10.81
N TRP A 54 5.70 25.90 -10.81
CA TRP A 54 4.82 26.97 -11.27
C TRP A 54 4.98 28.26 -10.44
N VAL A 55 5.10 28.17 -9.12
CA VAL A 55 5.37 29.33 -8.24
C VAL A 55 6.70 29.99 -8.63
N TYR A 56 7.72 29.19 -8.92
CA TYR A 56 9.00 29.72 -9.36
C TYR A 56 8.91 30.44 -10.71
N LEU A 57 8.28 29.84 -11.72
CA LEU A 57 8.11 30.45 -13.05
C LEU A 57 7.32 31.77 -12.98
N ARG A 58 6.48 31.92 -11.98
CA ARG A 58 5.65 33.11 -11.73
C ARG A 58 6.17 33.96 -10.57
N ARG A 59 7.46 33.85 -10.22
CA ARG A 59 8.07 34.46 -9.02
C ARG A 59 7.83 35.97 -8.90
N GLY A 60 7.75 36.70 -10.02
CA GLY A 60 7.47 38.16 -10.05
C GLY A 60 6.04 38.51 -9.62
N ARG A 61 5.10 37.57 -9.58
CA ARG A 61 3.73 37.77 -9.14
C ARG A 61 3.57 37.73 -7.60
N PHE A 62 4.44 37.02 -6.91
CA PHE A 62 4.34 36.72 -5.49
C PHE A 62 5.34 37.56 -4.67
N SER A 63 4.83 38.24 -3.65
CA SER A 63 5.64 39.05 -2.73
C SER A 63 5.26 38.76 -1.26
N GLU A 64 6.13 39.13 -0.33
CA GLU A 64 5.81 39.03 1.12
C GLU A 64 4.57 39.85 1.49
N ARG A 65 4.31 40.96 0.79
CA ARG A 65 3.16 41.86 1.05
C ARG A 65 1.82 41.20 0.67
N THR A 66 1.79 40.33 -0.35
CA THR A 66 0.59 39.66 -0.85
C THR A 66 0.43 38.26 -0.25
N LEU A 67 1.45 37.74 0.44
CA LEU A 67 1.57 36.35 0.86
C LEU A 67 0.31 35.83 1.62
N SER A 68 -0.18 36.57 2.60
CA SER A 68 -1.35 36.14 3.39
C SER A 68 -2.60 35.98 2.51
N HIS A 69 -2.78 36.88 1.53
CA HIS A 69 -3.89 36.81 0.58
C HIS A 69 -3.70 35.61 -0.39
N ASP A 70 -2.48 35.46 -0.94
CA ASP A 70 -2.18 34.40 -1.90
C ASP A 70 -2.33 33.00 -1.24
N LEU A 71 -1.80 32.84 -0.03
CA LEU A 71 -1.98 31.60 0.76
C LEU A 71 -3.46 31.29 1.00
N THR A 72 -4.24 32.29 1.44
CA THR A 72 -5.68 32.09 1.69
C THR A 72 -6.42 31.73 0.42
N TYR A 73 -6.12 32.42 -0.69
CA TYR A 73 -6.74 32.17 -1.99
C TYR A 73 -6.47 30.74 -2.48
N PHE A 74 -5.19 30.33 -2.56
CA PHE A 74 -4.84 29.02 -3.07
C PHE A 74 -5.29 27.88 -2.13
N THR A 75 -5.32 28.12 -0.81
CA THR A 75 -5.84 27.12 0.14
C THR A 75 -7.36 26.98 0.03
N THR A 76 -8.10 28.07 -0.19
CA THR A 76 -9.54 28.01 -0.44
C THR A 76 -9.83 27.29 -1.75
N LEU A 77 -9.06 27.58 -2.80
CA LEU A 77 -9.17 26.88 -4.09
C LEU A 77 -8.83 25.39 -3.95
N LEU A 78 -7.81 25.05 -3.16
CA LEU A 78 -7.47 23.68 -2.83
C LEU A 78 -8.63 22.95 -2.14
N ALA A 79 -9.26 23.56 -1.14
CA ALA A 79 -10.42 22.98 -0.47
C ALA A 79 -11.55 22.66 -1.45
N VAL A 80 -11.92 23.64 -2.30
CA VAL A 80 -12.95 23.44 -3.33
C VAL A 80 -12.54 22.36 -4.34
N ALA A 81 -11.28 22.37 -4.78
CA ALA A 81 -10.76 21.38 -5.73
C ALA A 81 -10.80 19.96 -5.16
N ILE A 82 -10.46 19.76 -3.86
CA ILE A 82 -10.57 18.46 -3.19
C ILE A 82 -12.00 17.94 -3.27
N ALA A 83 -13.00 18.74 -2.90
CA ALA A 83 -14.39 18.33 -2.92
C ALA A 83 -14.88 18.03 -4.34
N LEU A 84 -14.68 18.96 -5.29
CA LEU A 84 -15.16 18.79 -6.67
C LEU A 84 -14.48 17.61 -7.37
N CYS A 85 -13.15 17.50 -7.28
CA CYS A 85 -12.42 16.37 -7.88
C CYS A 85 -12.82 15.04 -7.24
N GLY A 86 -13.08 15.00 -5.92
CA GLY A 86 -13.57 13.81 -5.25
C GLY A 86 -14.96 13.38 -5.73
N ILE A 87 -15.88 14.32 -5.91
CA ILE A 87 -17.22 14.05 -6.48
C ILE A 87 -17.09 13.52 -7.90
N VAL A 88 -16.29 14.18 -8.73
CA VAL A 88 -16.06 13.77 -10.12
C VAL A 88 -15.50 12.35 -10.19
N GLN A 89 -14.48 12.01 -9.39
CA GLN A 89 -13.86 10.67 -9.35
C GLN A 89 -14.84 9.55 -8.97
N THR A 90 -15.81 9.84 -8.11
CA THR A 90 -16.80 8.84 -7.68
C THR A 90 -17.98 8.72 -8.64
N THR A 91 -18.24 9.74 -9.46
CA THR A 91 -19.37 9.78 -10.40
C THR A 91 -18.99 9.46 -11.85
N LEU A 92 -17.71 9.58 -12.21
CA LEU A 92 -17.23 9.21 -13.55
C LEU A 92 -17.08 7.70 -13.67
N ALA A 93 -17.78 7.18 -14.66
CA ALA A 93 -17.70 5.79 -15.06
C ALA A 93 -16.59 5.62 -16.11
N PRO A 94 -15.58 4.77 -15.90
CA PRO A 94 -14.80 4.24 -17.00
C PRO A 94 -15.70 3.29 -17.79
N VAL A 95 -16.41 3.85 -18.79
CA VAL A 95 -17.26 3.05 -19.67
C VAL A 95 -16.38 2.29 -20.65
N ASP A 96 -16.61 0.99 -20.79
CA ASP A 96 -15.94 0.09 -21.75
C ASP A 96 -16.37 0.38 -23.21
N SER A 97 -16.25 1.63 -23.61
CA SER A 97 -16.66 2.14 -24.92
C SER A 97 -15.42 2.57 -25.74
N VAL A 98 -15.65 3.11 -26.90
CA VAL A 98 -14.69 3.58 -27.91
C VAL A 98 -13.38 4.14 -27.33
N VAL A 99 -12.24 3.84 -27.94
CA VAL A 99 -10.86 4.22 -27.51
C VAL A 99 -10.74 5.71 -27.14
N GLY A 100 -11.41 6.60 -27.88
CA GLY A 100 -11.40 8.05 -27.59
C GLY A 100 -12.06 8.41 -26.25
N THR A 101 -13.14 7.75 -25.88
CA THR A 101 -13.83 7.97 -24.59
C THR A 101 -12.96 7.48 -23.41
N ARG A 102 -12.26 6.37 -23.59
CA ARG A 102 -11.29 5.87 -22.58
C ARG A 102 -10.18 6.88 -22.32
N LEU A 103 -9.57 7.44 -23.37
CA LEU A 103 -8.51 8.45 -23.21
C LEU A 103 -8.99 9.69 -22.50
N PHE A 104 -10.22 10.13 -22.79
CA PHE A 104 -10.83 11.29 -22.12
C PHE A 104 -11.03 11.02 -20.62
N VAL A 105 -11.61 9.87 -20.24
CA VAL A 105 -11.81 9.48 -18.84
C VAL A 105 -10.48 9.38 -18.09
N TRP A 106 -9.44 8.81 -18.70
CA TRP A 106 -8.10 8.75 -18.09
C TRP A 106 -7.49 10.14 -17.90
N PHE A 107 -7.63 11.03 -18.87
CA PHE A 107 -7.15 12.42 -18.76
C PHE A 107 -7.87 13.17 -17.64
N GLU A 108 -9.17 13.02 -17.55
CA GLU A 108 -10.01 13.64 -16.53
C GLU A 108 -9.65 13.10 -15.13
N LEU A 109 -9.50 11.79 -14.97
CA LEU A 109 -9.06 11.16 -13.73
C LEU A 109 -7.67 11.67 -13.31
N ALA A 110 -6.72 11.69 -14.23
CA ALA A 110 -5.37 12.19 -13.96
C ALA A 110 -5.39 13.68 -13.55
N THR A 111 -6.24 14.47 -14.17
CA THR A 111 -6.42 15.90 -13.83
C THR A 111 -7.03 16.06 -12.44
N CYS A 112 -8.11 15.33 -12.14
CA CYS A 112 -8.77 15.36 -10.85
C CYS A 112 -7.85 14.87 -9.71
N LEU A 113 -6.99 13.90 -9.98
CA LEU A 113 -5.99 13.46 -9.02
C LEU A 113 -4.87 14.49 -8.84
N THR A 114 -4.37 15.10 -9.93
CA THR A 114 -3.21 15.99 -9.89
C THR A 114 -3.53 17.37 -9.33
N LEU A 115 -4.69 17.93 -9.65
CA LEU A 115 -5.04 19.34 -9.36
C LEU A 115 -4.99 19.70 -7.86
N PRO A 116 -5.55 18.90 -6.94
CA PRO A 116 -5.43 19.20 -5.51
C PRO A 116 -3.96 19.19 -5.04
N PHE A 117 -3.15 18.23 -5.46
CA PHE A 117 -1.73 18.19 -5.07
C PHE A 117 -0.93 19.32 -5.69
N PHE A 118 -1.24 19.75 -6.93
CA PHE A 118 -0.64 20.93 -7.53
C PHE A 118 -0.92 22.18 -6.68
N LEU A 119 -2.17 22.41 -6.27
CA LEU A 119 -2.54 23.54 -5.43
C LEU A 119 -1.89 23.47 -4.04
N SER A 120 -1.80 22.27 -3.46
CA SER A 120 -1.05 22.04 -2.21
C SER A 120 0.42 22.42 -2.37
N GLY A 121 1.06 21.98 -3.46
CA GLY A 121 2.44 22.37 -3.81
C GLY A 121 2.64 23.87 -3.94
N VAL A 122 1.68 24.58 -4.52
CA VAL A 122 1.69 26.06 -4.59
C VAL A 122 1.68 26.68 -3.19
N VAL A 123 0.77 26.21 -2.29
CA VAL A 123 0.65 26.74 -0.92
C VAL A 123 1.91 26.48 -0.12
N VAL A 124 2.42 25.25 -0.13
CA VAL A 124 3.64 24.87 0.61
C VAL A 124 4.85 25.63 0.08
N SER A 125 4.99 25.73 -1.24
CA SER A 125 6.09 26.50 -1.85
C SER A 125 6.07 27.98 -1.47
N LEU A 126 4.90 28.62 -1.49
CA LEU A 126 4.74 30.01 -1.07
C LEU A 126 5.07 30.18 0.43
N ALA A 127 4.60 29.26 1.28
CA ALA A 127 4.87 29.27 2.71
C ALA A 127 6.36 29.15 3.01
N LEU A 128 7.09 28.28 2.31
CA LEU A 128 8.52 28.05 2.51
C LEU A 128 9.40 29.15 1.90
N THR A 129 9.03 29.73 0.75
CA THR A 129 9.92 30.63 0.00
C THR A 129 9.63 32.11 0.21
N ARG A 130 8.44 32.49 0.68
CA ARG A 130 7.98 33.88 0.78
C ARG A 130 7.58 34.29 2.19
N SER A 131 7.58 33.36 3.16
CA SER A 131 7.23 33.75 4.54
C SER A 131 8.41 34.46 5.24
N PRO A 132 8.14 35.38 6.17
CA PRO A 132 9.17 36.02 6.98
C PRO A 132 9.70 35.11 8.12
N PHE A 133 9.20 33.87 8.21
CA PHE A 133 9.58 32.96 9.28
C PHE A 133 10.75 32.06 8.89
N PRO A 134 11.51 31.55 9.87
CA PRO A 134 12.61 30.64 9.61
C PRO A 134 12.17 29.40 8.82
N VAL A 135 12.83 29.14 7.70
CA VAL A 135 12.48 28.03 6.79
C VAL A 135 12.43 26.69 7.50
N GLY A 136 13.40 26.42 8.40
CA GLY A 136 13.43 25.16 9.18
C GLY A 136 12.20 24.99 10.08
N ARG A 137 11.65 26.07 10.66
CA ARG A 137 10.40 25.98 11.44
C ARG A 137 9.18 25.76 10.57
N VAL A 138 9.09 26.43 9.41
CA VAL A 138 8.00 26.25 8.46
C VAL A 138 8.01 24.81 7.94
N TYR A 139 9.18 24.31 7.55
CA TYR A 139 9.35 22.93 7.07
C TYR A 139 9.09 21.90 8.17
N GLY A 140 9.50 22.17 9.42
CA GLY A 140 9.18 21.28 10.55
C GLY A 140 7.67 21.19 10.83
N VAL A 141 6.93 22.29 10.70
CA VAL A 141 5.47 22.32 10.82
C VAL A 141 4.80 21.62 9.64
N ASP A 142 5.31 21.81 8.44
CA ASP A 142 4.89 21.12 7.22
C ASP A 142 4.95 19.59 7.40
N LEU A 143 6.11 19.06 7.80
CA LEU A 143 6.31 17.64 8.05
C LEU A 143 5.48 17.11 9.24
N ALA A 144 5.34 17.90 10.32
CA ALA A 144 4.49 17.53 11.45
C ALA A 144 3.01 17.44 11.05
N GLY A 145 2.54 18.38 10.21
CA GLY A 145 1.20 18.33 9.63
C GLY A 145 1.00 17.08 8.76
N ALA A 146 1.93 16.82 7.84
CA ALA A 146 1.91 15.64 6.99
C ALA A 146 1.86 14.35 7.81
N ALA A 147 2.71 14.22 8.85
CA ALA A 147 2.70 13.08 9.77
C ALA A 147 1.35 12.92 10.47
N ALA A 148 0.78 13.99 11.02
CA ALA A 148 -0.55 13.96 11.65
C ALA A 148 -1.63 13.52 10.64
N GLY A 149 -1.51 13.92 9.37
CA GLY A 149 -2.39 13.50 8.28
C GLY A 149 -2.41 11.99 8.05
N CYS A 150 -1.27 11.31 8.22
CA CYS A 150 -1.21 9.84 8.09
C CYS A 150 -2.12 9.13 9.10
N LEU A 151 -2.11 9.55 10.37
CA LEU A 151 -2.98 8.97 11.40
C LEU A 151 -4.43 9.47 11.27
N GLY A 152 -4.60 10.74 10.87
CA GLY A 152 -5.91 11.33 10.61
C GLY A 152 -6.70 10.60 9.52
N ALA A 153 -6.03 10.15 8.46
CA ALA A 153 -6.64 9.38 7.39
C ALA A 153 -7.22 8.04 7.87
N LEU A 154 -6.47 7.30 8.70
CA LEU A 154 -6.96 6.04 9.31
C LEU A 154 -8.20 6.27 10.16
N THR A 155 -8.13 7.27 11.04
CA THR A 155 -9.25 7.61 11.93
C THR A 155 -10.49 7.95 11.11
N LEU A 156 -10.32 8.75 10.06
CA LEU A 156 -11.41 9.20 9.21
C LEU A 156 -12.05 8.04 8.43
N LEU A 157 -11.23 7.18 7.79
CA LEU A 157 -11.72 6.01 7.04
C LEU A 157 -12.38 4.94 7.93
N ASN A 158 -12.04 4.87 9.21
CA ASN A 158 -12.69 3.96 10.14
C ASN A 158 -14.00 4.50 10.72
N GLN A 159 -14.26 5.81 10.58
CA GLN A 159 -15.47 6.46 11.09
C GLN A 159 -16.46 6.85 10.01
N THR A 160 -15.99 6.99 8.74
CA THR A 160 -16.82 7.42 7.61
C THR A 160 -16.51 6.57 6.36
N ASP A 161 -17.35 6.73 5.33
CA ASP A 161 -17.06 6.18 4.00
C ASP A 161 -15.98 6.99 3.25
N GLY A 162 -15.47 6.41 2.13
CA GLY A 162 -14.42 7.05 1.33
C GLY A 162 -14.78 8.43 0.79
N PRO A 163 -15.93 8.62 0.11
CA PRO A 163 -16.38 9.92 -0.38
C PRO A 163 -16.58 10.95 0.73
N SER A 164 -17.19 10.57 1.85
CA SER A 164 -17.31 11.45 3.03
C SER A 164 -15.95 11.85 3.58
N ALA A 165 -14.99 10.94 3.61
CA ALA A 165 -13.63 11.23 4.04
C ALA A 165 -12.97 12.33 3.18
N VAL A 166 -13.18 12.34 1.86
CA VAL A 166 -12.69 13.42 0.97
C VAL A 166 -13.32 14.75 1.34
N LEU A 167 -14.63 14.78 1.61
CA LEU A 167 -15.33 16.00 2.02
C LEU A 167 -14.82 16.54 3.38
N TRP A 168 -14.54 15.66 4.35
CA TRP A 168 -13.93 16.04 5.62
C TRP A 168 -12.52 16.59 5.43
N VAL A 169 -11.70 15.99 4.57
CA VAL A 169 -10.37 16.52 4.22
C VAL A 169 -10.48 17.90 3.59
N SER A 170 -11.46 18.09 2.71
CA SER A 170 -11.77 19.40 2.11
C SER A 170 -12.15 20.44 3.17
N ALA A 171 -13.00 20.07 4.16
CA ALA A 171 -13.38 20.94 5.28
C ALA A 171 -12.17 21.31 6.16
N ILE A 172 -11.29 20.36 6.48
CA ILE A 172 -10.04 20.62 7.23
C ILE A 172 -9.14 21.59 6.45
N THR A 173 -9.05 21.44 5.13
CA THR A 173 -8.32 22.37 4.26
C THR A 173 -8.92 23.77 4.32
N ALA A 174 -10.26 23.90 4.28
CA ALA A 174 -10.95 25.18 4.40
C ALA A 174 -10.72 25.85 5.78
N LEU A 175 -10.64 25.05 6.85
CA LEU A 175 -10.23 25.55 8.17
C LEU A 175 -8.79 26.11 8.14
N GLY A 176 -7.88 25.45 7.41
CA GLY A 176 -6.52 25.93 7.14
C GLY A 176 -6.54 27.29 6.43
N ALA A 177 -7.43 27.48 5.43
CA ALA A 177 -7.59 28.77 4.75
C ALA A 177 -8.06 29.87 5.71
N ILE A 178 -8.99 29.58 6.62
CA ILE A 178 -9.45 30.51 7.66
C ILE A 178 -8.31 30.90 8.61
N ALA A 179 -7.47 29.94 9.00
CA ALA A 179 -6.31 30.19 9.86
C ALA A 179 -5.30 31.10 9.14
N LEU A 180 -5.01 30.86 7.87
CA LEU A 180 -4.11 31.69 7.04
C LEU A 180 -4.66 33.09 6.82
N ALA A 181 -5.94 33.24 6.56
CA ALA A 181 -6.61 34.54 6.48
C ALA A 181 -6.47 35.34 7.77
N GLY A 182 -6.64 34.68 8.92
CA GLY A 182 -6.51 35.31 10.24
C GLY A 182 -5.06 35.63 10.65
N SER A 183 -4.07 35.14 9.89
CA SER A 183 -2.64 35.43 10.13
C SER A 183 -2.24 36.83 9.65
N GLY A 184 -3.11 37.54 8.94
CA GLY A 184 -2.94 38.67 8.07
C GLY A 184 -1.92 39.76 8.42
N ILE A 185 -1.27 40.20 7.36
CA ILE A 185 -0.77 41.56 7.16
C ILE A 185 -1.61 42.13 5.99
N GLY A 186 -2.35 43.22 6.28
CA GLY A 186 -3.22 43.84 5.30
C GLY A 186 -2.41 44.43 4.13
N GLY A 187 -2.31 43.69 3.05
CA GLY A 187 -1.94 44.21 1.74
C GLY A 187 -3.12 44.02 0.80
N LYS A 188 -3.41 45.08 -0.03
CA LYS A 188 -4.37 44.92 -1.11
C LYS A 188 -3.81 43.94 -2.14
N PRO A 189 -4.62 43.07 -2.76
CA PRO A 189 -4.16 42.17 -3.79
C PRO A 189 -3.49 42.93 -4.94
N ALA A 190 -2.31 42.50 -5.33
CA ALA A 190 -1.50 43.19 -6.36
C ALA A 190 -2.04 42.94 -7.79
N ALA A 191 -2.90 41.97 -8.00
CA ALA A 191 -3.54 41.71 -9.29
C ALA A 191 -4.95 41.12 -9.08
N ARG A 192 -5.90 41.41 -9.98
CA ARG A 192 -7.20 40.75 -10.05
C ARG A 192 -6.96 39.26 -10.40
N LEU A 193 -7.12 38.37 -9.42
CA LEU A 193 -7.18 36.94 -9.68
C LEU A 193 -8.49 36.64 -10.43
N PRO A 194 -8.49 35.70 -11.39
CA PRO A 194 -9.67 35.45 -12.24
C PRO A 194 -10.93 35.05 -11.47
N PHE A 195 -10.75 34.51 -10.24
CA PHE A 195 -11.85 34.17 -9.33
C PHE A 195 -11.56 34.79 -7.96
N ALA A 196 -11.76 36.09 -7.83
CA ALA A 196 -11.68 36.77 -6.54
C ALA A 196 -12.79 36.22 -5.62
N VAL A 197 -12.54 35.17 -4.88
CA VAL A 197 -13.40 34.73 -3.79
C VAL A 197 -13.13 35.69 -2.62
N PRO A 198 -14.07 36.56 -2.24
CA PRO A 198 -13.89 37.45 -1.09
C PRO A 198 -13.61 36.60 0.17
N LEU A 199 -12.68 37.03 1.01
CA LEU A 199 -12.33 36.40 2.31
C LEU A 199 -13.56 36.09 3.18
N GLN A 200 -14.65 36.81 3.02
CA GLN A 200 -15.95 36.60 3.66
C GLN A 200 -16.57 35.23 3.30
N HIS A 201 -16.30 34.70 2.12
CA HIS A 201 -16.83 33.41 1.66
C HIS A 201 -16.07 32.20 2.15
N GLY A 202 -14.84 32.34 2.67
CA GLY A 202 -14.05 31.23 3.20
C GLY A 202 -14.73 30.53 4.38
N LYS A 203 -15.43 31.29 5.26
CA LYS A 203 -16.23 30.71 6.35
C LYS A 203 -17.47 30.00 5.84
N LEU A 204 -18.14 30.57 4.82
CA LEU A 204 -19.30 29.94 4.20
C LEU A 204 -18.90 28.63 3.52
N ILE A 205 -17.80 28.61 2.76
CA ILE A 205 -17.27 27.39 2.13
C ILE A 205 -16.98 26.33 3.20
N PHE A 206 -16.33 26.70 4.30
CA PHE A 206 -16.09 25.79 5.41
C PHE A 206 -17.38 25.18 5.97
N VAL A 207 -18.40 26.03 6.25
CA VAL A 207 -19.68 25.56 6.75
C VAL A 207 -20.37 24.62 5.76
N VAL A 208 -20.41 24.98 4.46
CA VAL A 208 -20.99 24.13 3.42
C VAL A 208 -20.30 22.79 3.33
N LEU A 209 -18.95 22.76 3.38
CA LEU A 209 -18.17 21.53 3.32
C LEU A 209 -18.40 20.65 4.57
N VAL A 210 -18.46 21.25 5.78
CA VAL A 210 -18.77 20.51 7.01
C VAL A 210 -20.17 19.93 6.96
N LEU A 211 -21.18 20.73 6.55
CA LEU A 211 -22.55 20.24 6.45
C LEU A 211 -22.69 19.15 5.36
N GLY A 212 -22.03 19.31 4.23
CA GLY A 212 -22.01 18.31 3.16
C GLY A 212 -21.32 17.01 3.62
N ALA A 213 -20.18 17.11 4.28
CA ALA A 213 -19.47 15.95 4.83
C ALA A 213 -20.29 15.23 5.90
N ALA A 214 -20.89 15.97 6.82
CA ALA A 214 -21.75 15.42 7.87
C ALA A 214 -23.00 14.76 7.27
N PHE A 215 -23.66 15.42 6.33
CA PHE A 215 -24.83 14.85 5.64
C PHE A 215 -24.47 13.52 4.94
N ASN A 216 -23.39 13.50 4.16
CA ASN A 216 -22.96 12.29 3.46
C ASN A 216 -22.61 11.16 4.45
N SER A 217 -21.91 11.50 5.55
CA SER A 217 -21.49 10.50 6.55
C SER A 217 -22.66 9.87 7.33
N ILE A 218 -23.74 10.62 7.54
CA ILE A 218 -24.86 10.18 8.40
C ILE A 218 -25.95 9.49 7.58
N THR A 219 -26.25 9.99 6.39
CA THR A 219 -27.42 9.53 5.64
C THR A 219 -27.15 8.28 4.81
N GLY A 220 -25.91 8.06 4.37
CA GLY A 220 -25.59 7.00 3.41
C GLY A 220 -26.36 7.08 2.09
N GLN A 221 -26.98 8.24 1.81
CA GLN A 221 -27.77 8.53 0.59
C GLN A 221 -27.14 9.60 -0.29
N GLY A 222 -25.90 9.96 0.01
CA GLY A 222 -25.21 11.03 -0.70
C GLY A 222 -24.33 10.53 -1.84
N ILE A 223 -23.07 10.94 -1.79
CA ILE A 223 -22.07 10.61 -2.80
C ILE A 223 -21.56 9.20 -2.54
N GLU A 224 -21.85 8.28 -3.45
CA GLU A 224 -21.32 6.92 -3.49
C GLU A 224 -20.62 6.67 -4.82
N PRO A 225 -19.65 5.74 -4.91
CA PRO A 225 -19.09 5.35 -6.20
C PRO A 225 -20.17 4.75 -7.11
N LEU A 226 -20.40 5.37 -8.27
CA LEU A 226 -21.33 4.84 -9.29
C LEU A 226 -20.76 3.63 -10.01
N VAL A 227 -19.45 3.57 -10.13
CA VAL A 227 -18.74 2.47 -10.77
C VAL A 227 -17.75 1.87 -9.81
N VAL A 228 -17.83 0.56 -9.66
CA VAL A 228 -16.92 -0.24 -8.84
C VAL A 228 -16.27 -1.28 -9.74
N LYS A 229 -14.94 -1.15 -9.95
CA LYS A 229 -14.16 -2.04 -10.84
C LYS A 229 -14.80 -2.29 -12.20
N GLY A 230 -15.25 -1.20 -12.86
CA GLY A 230 -15.86 -1.26 -14.19
C GLY A 230 -17.31 -1.73 -14.23
N LYS A 231 -17.92 -2.06 -13.09
CA LYS A 231 -19.34 -2.44 -12.97
C LYS A 231 -20.13 -1.24 -12.45
N LEU A 232 -21.23 -0.91 -13.14
CA LEU A 232 -22.13 0.15 -12.69
C LEU A 232 -23.01 -0.39 -11.55
N GLU A 233 -22.95 0.24 -10.38
CA GLU A 233 -23.89 -0.04 -9.29
C GLU A 233 -25.16 0.78 -9.51
N THR A 234 -26.17 0.13 -10.10
CA THR A 234 -27.50 0.76 -10.32
C THR A 234 -28.36 0.65 -9.08
N THR A 235 -29.44 1.46 -9.03
CA THR A 235 -30.43 1.36 -7.94
C THR A 235 -31.13 0.00 -7.86
N ALA A 236 -31.21 -0.72 -8.98
CA ALA A 236 -31.79 -2.06 -9.05
C ALA A 236 -30.86 -3.14 -8.44
N ASP A 237 -29.54 -2.92 -8.50
CA ASP A 237 -28.52 -3.84 -7.99
C ASP A 237 -27.86 -3.31 -6.69
N LYS A 238 -28.54 -2.38 -5.98
CA LYS A 238 -27.99 -1.79 -4.77
C LYS A 238 -27.80 -2.87 -3.69
N PRO A 239 -26.59 -3.00 -3.10
CA PRO A 239 -26.39 -3.95 -2.02
C PRO A 239 -27.33 -3.68 -0.82
N LEU A 240 -27.69 -4.74 -0.10
CA LEU A 240 -28.44 -4.64 1.16
C LEU A 240 -27.67 -3.85 2.22
N LEU A 241 -26.33 -3.93 2.17
CA LEU A 241 -25.44 -3.25 3.09
C LEU A 241 -24.16 -2.84 2.36
N THR A 242 -23.73 -1.61 2.60
CA THR A 242 -22.41 -1.11 2.21
C THR A 242 -21.75 -0.46 3.43
N LYS A 243 -20.56 -0.91 3.80
CA LYS A 243 -19.76 -0.32 4.90
C LYS A 243 -18.31 -0.17 4.47
N TRP A 244 -17.68 0.90 4.95
CA TRP A 244 -16.29 1.19 4.70
C TRP A 244 -15.49 1.11 5.99
N ASN A 245 -14.22 0.79 5.85
CA ASN A 245 -13.18 1.02 6.85
C ASN A 245 -11.84 1.27 6.15
N SER A 246 -10.78 1.42 6.92
CA SER A 246 -9.44 1.61 6.39
C SER A 246 -8.94 0.42 5.55
N PHE A 247 -9.48 -0.79 5.74
CA PHE A 247 -9.09 -1.99 5.00
C PHE A 247 -9.77 -2.09 3.64
N ALA A 248 -11.11 -1.92 3.61
CA ALA A 248 -11.91 -2.21 2.43
C ALA A 248 -13.27 -1.51 2.45
N ARG A 249 -13.90 -1.47 1.27
CA ARG A 249 -15.35 -1.31 1.12
C ARG A 249 -15.97 -2.70 1.09
N ILE A 250 -16.82 -3.00 2.05
CA ILE A 250 -17.59 -4.25 2.10
C ILE A 250 -19.01 -3.95 1.63
N SER A 251 -19.45 -4.71 0.64
CA SER A 251 -20.84 -4.71 0.20
C SER A 251 -21.41 -6.11 0.34
N ALA A 252 -22.69 -6.21 0.73
CA ALA A 252 -23.42 -7.48 0.83
C ALA A 252 -24.77 -7.34 0.15
N GLY A 253 -25.05 -8.27 -0.77
CA GLY A 253 -26.29 -8.30 -1.57
C GLY A 253 -26.98 -9.66 -1.49
N ASP A 254 -28.29 -9.67 -1.72
CA ASP A 254 -29.07 -10.88 -1.78
C ASP A 254 -28.92 -11.55 -3.15
N VAL A 255 -28.64 -12.84 -3.16
CA VAL A 255 -28.59 -13.68 -4.37
C VAL A 255 -29.91 -14.47 -4.52
N GLY A 256 -30.63 -14.61 -3.42
CA GLY A 256 -31.86 -15.41 -3.35
C GLY A 256 -31.58 -16.91 -3.26
N ILE A 257 -32.66 -17.69 -3.45
CA ILE A 257 -32.58 -19.15 -3.43
C ILE A 257 -32.09 -19.63 -4.80
N ARG A 258 -30.89 -20.21 -4.80
CA ARG A 258 -30.25 -20.79 -6.00
C ARG A 258 -29.49 -22.05 -5.60
N PRO A 259 -29.09 -22.90 -6.59
CA PRO A 259 -28.13 -23.95 -6.31
C PRO A 259 -26.91 -23.42 -5.58
N ALA A 260 -26.42 -24.14 -4.56
CA ALA A 260 -25.30 -23.70 -3.75
C ALA A 260 -24.04 -23.49 -4.62
N GLY A 261 -23.48 -22.28 -4.58
CA GLY A 261 -22.25 -21.95 -5.30
C GLY A 261 -21.03 -22.57 -4.64
N LEU A 262 -20.18 -23.24 -5.38
CA LEU A 262 -18.94 -23.86 -4.91
C LEU A 262 -17.75 -23.28 -5.66
N TRP A 263 -16.56 -23.25 -5.02
CA TRP A 263 -15.34 -22.76 -5.67
C TRP A 263 -14.78 -23.79 -6.67
N GLY A 264 -14.45 -24.98 -6.17
CA GLY A 264 -13.93 -26.10 -6.93
C GLY A 264 -14.93 -27.25 -6.96
N GLN A 265 -16.04 -27.02 -7.65
CA GLN A 265 -17.16 -27.94 -7.73
C GLN A 265 -16.76 -29.30 -8.30
N SER A 266 -17.12 -30.37 -7.61
CA SER A 266 -17.01 -31.74 -8.10
C SER A 266 -17.88 -31.97 -9.36
N PRO A 267 -17.39 -32.70 -10.38
CA PRO A 267 -18.23 -33.12 -11.50
C PRO A 267 -19.44 -33.99 -11.09
N THR A 268 -19.39 -34.62 -9.92
CA THR A 268 -20.51 -35.42 -9.38
C THR A 268 -21.55 -34.61 -8.61
N TYR A 269 -21.31 -33.31 -8.40
CA TYR A 269 -22.26 -32.42 -7.76
C TYR A 269 -23.48 -32.17 -8.61
N ARG A 270 -24.64 -32.32 -8.02
CA ARG A 270 -25.94 -32.06 -8.68
C ARG A 270 -26.54 -30.77 -8.13
N PRO A 271 -26.42 -29.65 -8.83
CA PRO A 271 -26.87 -28.34 -8.32
C PRO A 271 -28.34 -28.31 -7.92
N ALA A 272 -29.21 -29.01 -8.67
CA ALA A 272 -30.64 -29.03 -8.41
C ALA A 272 -31.03 -29.65 -7.05
N ASP A 273 -30.18 -30.49 -6.47
CA ASP A 273 -30.43 -31.15 -5.17
C ASP A 273 -30.19 -30.20 -3.97
N TRP A 274 -29.57 -29.03 -4.21
CA TRP A 274 -29.10 -28.15 -3.16
C TRP A 274 -29.54 -26.68 -3.36
N PRO A 275 -30.88 -26.40 -3.43
CA PRO A 275 -31.34 -25.02 -3.42
C PRO A 275 -31.15 -24.40 -2.03
N ILE A 276 -30.42 -23.30 -1.96
CA ILE A 276 -30.14 -22.61 -0.69
C ILE A 276 -30.17 -21.08 -0.91
N GLU A 277 -30.69 -20.37 0.07
CA GLU A 277 -30.64 -18.92 0.06
C GLU A 277 -29.22 -18.43 0.33
N GLN A 278 -28.73 -17.53 -0.51
CA GLN A 278 -27.34 -17.08 -0.54
C GLN A 278 -27.25 -15.56 -0.52
N ARG A 279 -26.20 -15.05 0.12
CA ARG A 279 -25.80 -13.65 0.04
C ARG A 279 -24.38 -13.55 -0.47
N LEU A 280 -24.18 -12.65 -1.41
CA LEU A 280 -22.84 -12.33 -1.93
C LEU A 280 -22.25 -11.19 -1.11
N MET A 281 -21.13 -11.43 -0.49
CA MET A 281 -20.31 -10.42 0.20
C MET A 281 -19.10 -10.10 -0.67
N ASN A 282 -18.87 -8.83 -0.98
CA ASN A 282 -17.77 -8.39 -1.81
C ASN A 282 -16.84 -7.46 -1.02
N ILE A 283 -15.54 -7.65 -1.21
CA ILE A 283 -14.47 -6.76 -0.78
C ILE A 283 -14.06 -5.94 -2.00
N ASP A 284 -14.15 -4.61 -1.91
CA ASP A 284 -13.79 -3.68 -2.99
C ASP A 284 -14.44 -4.00 -4.35
N GLY A 285 -15.60 -4.66 -4.34
CA GLY A 285 -16.43 -4.92 -5.52
C GLY A 285 -16.07 -6.11 -6.39
N ASP A 286 -14.96 -6.83 -6.14
CA ASP A 286 -14.53 -7.95 -7.00
C ASP A 286 -14.17 -9.22 -6.24
N ALA A 287 -13.53 -9.11 -5.07
CA ALA A 287 -13.27 -10.27 -4.24
C ALA A 287 -14.55 -10.69 -3.51
N GLY A 288 -15.27 -11.63 -4.10
CA GLY A 288 -16.58 -12.08 -3.63
C GLY A 288 -16.54 -13.40 -2.87
N THR A 289 -17.34 -13.51 -1.82
CA THR A 289 -17.58 -14.75 -1.08
C THR A 289 -19.07 -14.93 -0.82
N LEU A 290 -19.53 -16.17 -0.77
CA LEU A 290 -20.93 -16.49 -0.50
C LEU A 290 -21.12 -16.84 0.98
N ALA A 291 -22.12 -16.22 1.60
CA ALA A 291 -22.69 -16.69 2.86
C ALA A 291 -23.98 -17.46 2.55
N TYR A 292 -24.19 -18.56 3.22
CA TYR A 292 -25.38 -19.39 3.08
C TYR A 292 -26.31 -19.21 4.27
N ARG A 293 -27.62 -19.26 4.03
CA ARG A 293 -28.60 -19.38 5.12
C ARG A 293 -28.44 -20.75 5.77
N TRP A 294 -28.15 -20.78 7.05
CA TRP A 294 -27.98 -22.01 7.79
C TRP A 294 -28.73 -21.98 9.11
N ASP A 295 -29.46 -23.08 9.37
CA ASP A 295 -30.35 -23.26 10.53
C ASP A 295 -29.73 -24.09 11.66
N GLY A 296 -28.48 -24.53 11.52
CA GLY A 296 -27.76 -25.38 12.47
C GLY A 296 -27.79 -26.88 12.08
N ASP A 297 -28.59 -27.29 11.12
CA ASP A 297 -28.58 -28.67 10.62
C ASP A 297 -27.47 -28.85 9.56
N VAL A 298 -26.50 -29.73 9.87
CA VAL A 298 -25.39 -30.04 8.96
C VAL A 298 -25.86 -30.75 7.68
N ALA A 299 -27.04 -31.41 7.68
CA ALA A 299 -27.58 -32.05 6.49
C ALA A 299 -27.88 -31.02 5.42
N HIS A 300 -28.39 -29.83 5.78
CA HIS A 300 -28.71 -28.77 4.85
C HIS A 300 -27.47 -28.11 4.21
N ALA A 301 -26.31 -28.28 4.80
CA ALA A 301 -25.03 -27.80 4.24
C ALA A 301 -24.16 -28.91 3.61
N GLY A 302 -24.74 -30.10 3.40
CA GLY A 302 -24.06 -31.30 2.86
C GLY A 302 -23.41 -31.10 1.49
N PHE A 303 -23.85 -30.10 0.72
CA PHE A 303 -23.25 -29.71 -0.58
C PHE A 303 -21.77 -29.33 -0.46
N LEU A 304 -21.31 -28.87 0.70
CA LEU A 304 -19.92 -28.50 0.93
C LEU A 304 -18.95 -29.69 0.80
N LYS A 305 -19.46 -30.94 0.90
CA LYS A 305 -18.66 -32.15 0.64
C LYS A 305 -18.29 -32.35 -0.84
N TYR A 306 -18.85 -31.53 -1.74
CA TYR A 306 -18.58 -31.58 -3.18
C TYR A 306 -17.61 -30.48 -3.64
N ASP A 307 -16.98 -29.76 -2.71
CA ASP A 307 -15.98 -28.76 -3.04
C ASP A 307 -14.56 -29.27 -2.75
N VAL A 308 -13.68 -29.17 -3.75
CA VAL A 308 -12.29 -29.63 -3.61
C VAL A 308 -11.54 -28.86 -2.50
N THR A 309 -11.96 -27.63 -2.16
CA THR A 309 -11.37 -26.86 -1.07
C THR A 309 -11.47 -27.54 0.29
N ASN A 310 -12.43 -28.45 0.43
CA ASN A 310 -12.71 -29.20 1.66
C ASN A 310 -12.09 -30.61 1.69
N LEU A 311 -11.21 -30.93 0.72
CA LEU A 311 -10.62 -32.26 0.57
C LEU A 311 -9.88 -32.73 1.85
N ALA A 312 -9.23 -31.83 2.56
CA ALA A 312 -8.50 -32.13 3.79
C ALA A 312 -9.42 -32.65 4.91
N HIS A 313 -10.67 -32.20 4.97
CA HIS A 313 -11.61 -32.59 6.02
C HIS A 313 -12.12 -34.06 5.90
N PHE A 314 -11.89 -34.75 4.78
CA PHE A 314 -12.16 -36.17 4.65
C PHE A 314 -11.19 -37.05 5.48
N LEU A 315 -10.01 -36.49 5.85
CA LEU A 315 -9.09 -37.19 6.73
C LEU A 315 -9.71 -37.35 8.13
N PRO A 316 -9.52 -38.48 8.81
CA PRO A 316 -10.19 -38.77 10.08
C PRO A 316 -9.50 -38.11 11.27
N GLY A 317 -10.22 -37.96 12.38
CA GLY A 317 -9.67 -37.59 13.67
C GLY A 317 -9.58 -36.10 13.95
N HIS A 318 -10.14 -35.25 13.10
CA HIS A 318 -10.13 -33.80 13.29
C HIS A 318 -11.09 -33.36 14.40
N ARG A 319 -10.54 -32.77 15.45
CA ARG A 319 -11.29 -32.21 16.59
C ARG A 319 -11.26 -30.69 16.65
N ARG A 320 -10.18 -30.10 16.14
CA ARG A 320 -9.96 -28.63 16.16
C ARG A 320 -9.53 -28.17 14.79
N ALA A 321 -10.29 -27.24 14.22
CA ALA A 321 -9.96 -26.60 12.95
C ALA A 321 -9.76 -25.09 13.13
N ALA A 322 -8.85 -24.51 12.36
CA ALA A 322 -8.71 -23.07 12.25
C ALA A 322 -8.86 -22.63 10.79
N VAL A 323 -9.52 -21.50 10.57
CA VAL A 323 -9.77 -20.93 9.26
C VAL A 323 -9.13 -19.54 9.19
N ILE A 324 -8.24 -19.34 8.22
CA ILE A 324 -7.62 -18.03 7.92
C ILE A 324 -8.41 -17.37 6.80
N GLY A 325 -8.97 -16.15 7.08
CA GLY A 325 -9.82 -15.43 6.13
C GLY A 325 -11.22 -16.04 6.08
N VAL A 326 -12.02 -15.73 7.10
CA VAL A 326 -13.37 -16.32 7.30
C VAL A 326 -14.33 -15.94 6.17
N GLY A 327 -14.26 -14.69 5.68
CA GLY A 327 -15.12 -14.20 4.62
C GLY A 327 -16.60 -14.39 4.93
N GLY A 328 -17.32 -15.17 4.10
CA GLY A 328 -18.75 -15.51 4.28
C GLY A 328 -19.02 -16.67 5.25
N GLY A 329 -18.02 -17.16 5.99
CA GLY A 329 -18.17 -18.24 6.98
C GLY A 329 -18.16 -19.65 6.42
N ARG A 330 -18.00 -19.80 5.13
CA ARG A 330 -18.12 -21.05 4.37
C ARG A 330 -17.17 -22.15 4.85
N ASP A 331 -15.89 -21.84 5.04
CA ASP A 331 -14.88 -22.83 5.45
C ASP A 331 -15.09 -23.26 6.90
N MET A 332 -15.59 -22.37 7.76
CA MET A 332 -15.99 -22.71 9.13
C MET A 332 -17.19 -23.67 9.11
N LEU A 333 -18.20 -23.38 8.26
CA LEU A 333 -19.34 -24.25 8.06
C LEU A 333 -18.93 -25.60 7.47
N SER A 334 -17.96 -25.62 6.55
CA SER A 334 -17.39 -26.86 6.01
C SER A 334 -16.80 -27.73 7.10
N ALA A 335 -15.95 -27.21 7.97
CA ALA A 335 -15.39 -27.96 9.08
C ALA A 335 -16.49 -28.61 9.96
N ARG A 336 -17.58 -27.83 10.22
CA ARG A 336 -18.74 -28.34 10.99
C ARG A 336 -19.46 -29.49 10.26
N VAL A 337 -19.66 -29.40 8.95
CA VAL A 337 -20.30 -30.43 8.10
C VAL A 337 -19.50 -31.75 8.12
N PHE A 338 -18.18 -31.66 8.32
CA PHE A 338 -17.32 -32.84 8.51
C PHE A 338 -17.19 -33.30 9.98
N GLY A 339 -17.95 -32.68 10.89
CA GLY A 339 -18.05 -33.14 12.28
C GLY A 339 -16.96 -32.57 13.21
N VAL A 340 -16.24 -31.52 12.81
CA VAL A 340 -15.28 -30.88 13.69
C VAL A 340 -16.00 -30.09 14.78
N PRO A 341 -15.79 -30.41 16.09
CA PRO A 341 -16.53 -29.77 17.20
C PRO A 341 -16.03 -28.34 17.51
N GLU A 342 -14.73 -28.08 17.42
CA GLU A 342 -14.11 -26.79 17.78
C GLU A 342 -13.52 -26.12 16.54
N ILE A 343 -14.03 -24.96 16.17
CA ILE A 343 -13.68 -24.26 14.92
C ILE A 343 -13.35 -22.80 15.24
N THR A 344 -12.12 -22.41 14.95
CA THR A 344 -11.63 -21.05 15.15
C THR A 344 -11.51 -20.32 13.83
N GLY A 345 -12.19 -19.18 13.66
CA GLY A 345 -12.07 -18.30 12.51
C GLY A 345 -11.25 -17.05 12.82
N VAL A 346 -10.25 -16.76 12.01
CA VAL A 346 -9.44 -15.55 12.10
C VAL A 346 -9.72 -14.68 10.88
N GLU A 347 -10.30 -13.50 11.13
CA GLU A 347 -10.71 -12.55 10.08
C GLU A 347 -10.11 -11.18 10.36
N ILE A 348 -9.39 -10.63 9.37
CA ILE A 348 -8.72 -9.34 9.52
C ILE A 348 -9.70 -8.16 9.48
N ASN A 349 -10.77 -8.29 8.69
CA ASN A 349 -11.73 -7.20 8.51
C ASN A 349 -12.86 -7.27 9.54
N PRO A 350 -12.95 -6.31 10.49
CA PRO A 350 -13.97 -6.32 11.53
C PRO A 350 -15.39 -6.20 10.97
N ILE A 351 -15.59 -5.69 9.75
CA ILE A 351 -16.93 -5.63 9.15
C ILE A 351 -17.40 -7.03 8.77
N LEU A 352 -16.55 -7.83 8.09
CA LEU A 352 -16.89 -9.21 7.73
C LEU A 352 -17.16 -10.07 8.98
N ALA A 353 -16.31 -9.94 10.00
CA ALA A 353 -16.53 -10.65 11.26
C ALA A 353 -17.88 -10.27 11.88
N ARG A 354 -18.26 -8.98 11.93
CA ARG A 354 -19.55 -8.55 12.45
C ARG A 354 -20.75 -9.03 11.62
N LEU A 355 -20.61 -9.11 10.29
CA LEU A 355 -21.67 -9.65 9.43
C LEU A 355 -22.04 -11.10 9.82
N LEU A 356 -21.08 -11.87 10.29
CA LEU A 356 -21.32 -13.25 10.72
C LEU A 356 -21.70 -13.39 12.21
N THR A 357 -21.39 -12.38 13.06
CA THR A 357 -21.51 -12.53 14.51
C THR A 357 -22.54 -11.62 15.18
N THR A 358 -22.66 -10.36 14.75
CA THR A 358 -23.44 -9.35 15.48
C THR A 358 -24.30 -8.44 14.60
N GLU A 359 -24.08 -8.40 13.29
CA GLU A 359 -24.86 -7.52 12.40
C GLU A 359 -26.28 -8.05 12.23
N PRO A 360 -27.31 -7.26 12.60
CA PRO A 360 -28.71 -7.69 12.53
C PRO A 360 -29.10 -8.12 11.11
N GLY A 361 -29.81 -9.24 11.00
CA GLY A 361 -30.26 -9.80 9.73
C GLY A 361 -29.18 -10.52 8.92
N PHE A 362 -27.88 -10.35 9.26
CA PHE A 362 -26.77 -11.07 8.62
C PHE A 362 -26.21 -12.17 9.51
N ALA A 363 -26.02 -11.90 10.81
CA ALA A 363 -25.57 -12.91 11.75
C ALA A 363 -26.60 -14.06 11.88
N ASP A 364 -27.88 -13.73 11.97
CA ASP A 364 -28.97 -14.70 12.01
C ASP A 364 -29.12 -15.46 10.69
N PHE A 365 -28.80 -14.82 9.56
CA PHE A 365 -28.81 -15.47 8.25
C PHE A 365 -27.78 -16.59 8.16
N SER A 366 -26.55 -16.33 8.56
CA SER A 366 -25.48 -17.33 8.53
C SER A 366 -25.67 -18.39 9.63
N GLY A 367 -26.28 -18.03 10.75
CA GLY A 367 -26.54 -18.91 11.89
C GLY A 367 -25.28 -19.45 12.61
N ILE A 368 -24.08 -19.16 12.09
CA ILE A 368 -22.81 -19.76 12.55
C ILE A 368 -22.49 -19.32 13.98
N ALA A 369 -22.61 -18.04 14.30
CA ALA A 369 -22.26 -17.52 15.62
C ALA A 369 -23.20 -18.01 16.74
N ASN A 370 -24.39 -18.50 16.39
CA ASN A 370 -25.38 -18.98 17.34
C ASN A 370 -25.14 -20.45 17.75
N GLN A 371 -24.17 -21.12 17.11
CA GLN A 371 -23.88 -22.53 17.36
C GLN A 371 -22.67 -22.69 18.28
N PRO A 372 -22.67 -23.69 19.18
CA PRO A 372 -21.52 -23.93 20.04
C PRO A 372 -20.29 -24.42 19.27
N GLY A 373 -19.10 -24.11 19.77
CA GLY A 373 -17.84 -24.55 19.19
C GLY A 373 -17.36 -23.70 18.03
N PHE A 374 -17.98 -22.55 17.74
CA PHE A 374 -17.45 -21.55 16.79
C PHE A 374 -16.84 -20.37 17.56
N HIS A 375 -15.57 -20.07 17.26
CA HIS A 375 -14.79 -19.00 17.87
C HIS A 375 -14.32 -18.04 16.80
N PHE A 376 -14.54 -16.72 17.01
CA PHE A 376 -14.16 -15.69 16.06
C PHE A 376 -13.10 -14.76 16.66
N HIS A 377 -12.02 -14.54 15.90
CA HIS A 377 -10.99 -13.58 16.24
C HIS A 377 -10.84 -12.53 15.12
N VAL A 378 -10.98 -11.26 15.50
CA VAL A 378 -10.70 -10.14 14.58
C VAL A 378 -9.22 -9.82 14.70
N ASP A 379 -8.43 -10.39 13.82
CA ASP A 379 -6.98 -10.29 13.85
C ASP A 379 -6.38 -10.63 12.47
N GLU A 380 -5.10 -10.30 12.29
CA GLU A 380 -4.34 -10.76 11.14
C GLU A 380 -3.87 -12.22 11.37
N GLY A 381 -4.08 -13.08 10.36
CA GLY A 381 -3.90 -14.51 10.49
C GLY A 381 -2.52 -14.92 11.00
N ARG A 382 -1.43 -14.49 10.33
CA ARG A 382 -0.07 -14.81 10.73
C ARG A 382 0.25 -14.36 12.14
N SER A 383 -0.13 -13.13 12.48
CA SER A 383 0.11 -12.55 13.81
C SER A 383 -0.66 -13.27 14.90
N TRP A 384 -1.88 -13.71 14.62
CA TRP A 384 -2.67 -14.49 15.55
C TRP A 384 -2.04 -15.86 15.82
N PHE A 385 -1.65 -16.58 14.74
CA PHE A 385 -0.98 -17.89 14.88
C PHE A 385 0.39 -17.79 15.56
N ALA A 386 1.12 -16.69 15.41
CA ALA A 386 2.38 -16.47 16.14
C ALA A 386 2.15 -16.32 17.65
N ARG A 387 0.98 -15.80 18.08
CA ARG A 387 0.65 -15.55 19.50
C ARG A 387 -0.07 -16.69 20.18
N THR A 388 -0.92 -17.42 19.46
CA THR A 388 -1.68 -18.52 20.07
C THR A 388 -0.76 -19.66 20.50
N SER A 389 -1.13 -20.31 21.64
CA SER A 389 -0.51 -21.55 22.06
C SER A 389 -1.31 -22.79 21.64
N GLU A 390 -2.45 -22.58 20.96
CA GLU A 390 -3.32 -23.66 20.53
C GLU A 390 -2.75 -24.41 19.34
N SER A 391 -3.04 -25.71 19.27
CA SER A 391 -2.72 -26.56 18.13
C SER A 391 -4.00 -27.07 17.47
N PHE A 392 -3.93 -27.25 16.15
CA PHE A 392 -5.07 -27.58 15.30
C PHE A 392 -4.80 -28.85 14.50
N ASP A 393 -5.86 -29.61 14.24
CA ASP A 393 -5.80 -30.78 13.35
C ASP A 393 -5.90 -30.36 11.88
N VAL A 394 -6.63 -29.26 11.61
CA VAL A 394 -6.72 -28.65 10.30
C VAL A 394 -6.55 -27.13 10.42
N ILE A 395 -5.63 -26.57 9.63
CA ILE A 395 -5.59 -25.13 9.34
C ILE A 395 -5.95 -24.95 7.87
N GLN A 396 -7.02 -24.20 7.60
CA GLN A 396 -7.53 -24.00 6.24
C GLN A 396 -7.42 -22.56 5.79
N MET A 397 -6.94 -22.36 4.56
CA MET A 397 -6.83 -21.06 3.89
C MET A 397 -7.30 -21.21 2.43
N SER A 398 -8.57 -20.87 2.16
CA SER A 398 -9.18 -21.07 0.83
C SER A 398 -9.33 -19.74 0.11
N LEU A 399 -8.60 -19.57 -1.01
CA LEU A 399 -8.72 -18.42 -1.91
C LEU A 399 -8.67 -17.07 -1.19
N VAL A 400 -7.79 -16.95 -0.20
CA VAL A 400 -7.57 -15.70 0.52
C VAL A 400 -6.84 -14.73 -0.40
N ASP A 401 -7.64 -13.94 -1.12
CA ASP A 401 -7.20 -12.80 -1.92
C ASP A 401 -8.27 -11.70 -1.84
N THR A 402 -7.87 -10.49 -1.53
CA THR A 402 -8.79 -9.36 -1.46
C THR A 402 -8.76 -8.51 -2.72
N TRP A 403 -7.74 -8.71 -3.57
CA TRP A 403 -7.44 -7.82 -4.70
C TRP A 403 -7.46 -6.34 -4.31
N ALA A 404 -7.26 -6.10 -3.00
CA ALA A 404 -7.21 -4.77 -2.43
C ALA A 404 -5.80 -4.21 -2.56
N ALA A 405 -5.68 -3.08 -3.26
CA ALA A 405 -4.41 -2.41 -3.42
C ALA A 405 -4.06 -1.59 -2.18
N THR A 406 -2.78 -1.48 -1.99
CA THR A 406 -2.18 -0.62 -1.00
C THR A 406 -1.22 0.36 -1.66
N GLY A 407 -1.05 1.52 -1.06
CA GLY A 407 -0.16 2.54 -1.57
C GLY A 407 1.34 2.16 -1.59
N ALA A 408 1.68 0.95 -1.11
CA ALA A 408 3.07 0.50 -1.02
C ALA A 408 3.63 -0.12 -2.33
N GLY A 409 2.80 -0.28 -3.37
CA GLY A 409 3.26 -0.78 -4.67
C GLY A 409 2.22 -1.61 -5.43
N ALA A 410 2.41 -1.74 -6.75
CA ALA A 410 1.46 -2.42 -7.66
C ALA A 410 1.24 -3.92 -7.35
N PHE A 411 2.17 -4.56 -6.63
CA PHE A 411 2.11 -5.97 -6.26
C PHE A 411 2.17 -6.19 -4.73
N THR A 412 2.01 -5.13 -3.94
CA THR A 412 2.02 -5.22 -2.47
C THR A 412 0.58 -5.44 -2.01
N LEU A 413 0.08 -6.65 -2.21
CA LEU A 413 -1.23 -7.08 -1.74
C LEU A 413 -1.18 -7.39 -0.23
N SER A 414 -2.29 -7.22 0.45
CA SER A 414 -2.41 -7.47 1.89
C SER A 414 -2.08 -8.92 2.26
N GLU A 415 -2.43 -9.85 1.38
CA GLU A 415 -2.30 -11.29 1.55
C GLU A 415 -0.88 -11.83 1.34
N ASN A 416 0.01 -11.06 0.73
CA ASN A 416 1.37 -11.54 0.44
C ASN A 416 2.10 -12.08 1.68
N GLY A 417 1.85 -11.48 2.85
CA GLY A 417 2.41 -11.92 4.12
C GLY A 417 1.97 -13.32 4.58
N LEU A 418 0.87 -13.85 4.05
CA LEU A 418 0.36 -15.19 4.34
C LEU A 418 1.00 -16.29 3.46
N TYR A 419 1.57 -15.88 2.31
CA TYR A 419 2.15 -16.82 1.33
C TYR A 419 3.68 -16.74 1.31
N THR A 420 4.30 -16.81 2.48
CA THR A 420 5.76 -16.87 2.63
C THR A 420 6.20 -18.13 3.38
N VAL A 421 7.43 -18.56 3.15
CA VAL A 421 8.05 -19.66 3.91
C VAL A 421 7.99 -19.39 5.42
N ASP A 422 8.17 -18.12 5.80
CA ASP A 422 8.16 -17.70 7.21
C ASP A 422 6.76 -17.84 7.82
N ALA A 423 5.70 -17.40 7.10
CA ALA A 423 4.31 -17.55 7.54
C ALA A 423 3.90 -19.05 7.64
N TRP A 424 4.23 -19.83 6.61
CA TRP A 424 3.87 -21.25 6.61
C TRP A 424 4.61 -22.04 7.68
N THR A 425 5.82 -21.64 8.06
CA THR A 425 6.51 -22.20 9.23
C THR A 425 5.67 -22.00 10.49
N ILE A 426 5.15 -20.79 10.72
CA ILE A 426 4.28 -20.49 11.88
C ILE A 426 3.01 -21.36 11.86
N PHE A 427 2.37 -21.50 10.69
CA PHE A 427 1.14 -22.31 10.58
C PHE A 427 1.39 -23.79 10.83
N LEU A 428 2.45 -24.36 10.24
CA LEU A 428 2.81 -25.77 10.42
C LEU A 428 3.25 -26.07 11.86
N ASP A 429 3.86 -25.11 12.58
CA ASP A 429 4.20 -25.25 14.00
C ASP A 429 2.97 -25.32 14.93
N ARG A 430 1.81 -24.83 14.45
CA ARG A 430 0.53 -24.89 15.18
C ARG A 430 -0.33 -26.11 14.80
N LEU A 431 0.19 -27.01 14.01
CA LEU A 431 -0.48 -28.28 13.73
C LEU A 431 -0.19 -29.29 14.85
N THR A 432 -1.16 -30.14 15.14
CA THR A 432 -0.94 -31.39 15.88
C THR A 432 -0.06 -32.33 15.04
N ASP A 433 0.49 -33.40 15.63
CA ASP A 433 1.44 -34.30 14.94
C ASP A 433 0.85 -34.91 13.66
N ASN A 434 -0.45 -35.16 13.62
CA ASN A 434 -1.18 -35.65 12.44
C ASN A 434 -1.97 -34.56 11.74
N GLY A 435 -1.76 -33.30 12.12
CA GLY A 435 -2.47 -32.16 11.56
C GLY A 435 -2.06 -31.84 10.13
N VAL A 436 -2.96 -31.17 9.41
CA VAL A 436 -2.76 -30.77 8.03
C VAL A 436 -3.04 -29.28 7.84
N PHE A 437 -2.24 -28.64 7.01
CA PHE A 437 -2.46 -27.31 6.51
C PHE A 437 -2.97 -27.39 5.07
N THR A 438 -4.13 -26.81 4.77
CA THR A 438 -4.74 -26.87 3.45
C THR A 438 -4.90 -25.50 2.85
N VAL A 439 -4.46 -25.35 1.59
CA VAL A 439 -4.50 -24.08 0.84
C VAL A 439 -5.11 -24.31 -0.54
N SER A 440 -6.11 -23.52 -0.88
CA SER A 440 -6.75 -23.59 -2.20
C SER A 440 -6.47 -22.32 -2.99
N ARG A 441 -6.07 -22.49 -4.28
CA ARG A 441 -5.76 -21.40 -5.19
C ARG A 441 -6.24 -21.67 -6.61
N TRP A 442 -6.21 -20.63 -7.43
CA TRP A 442 -6.55 -20.73 -8.85
C TRP A 442 -5.59 -21.66 -9.59
N TYR A 443 -6.14 -22.45 -10.49
CA TYR A 443 -5.44 -23.46 -11.27
C TYR A 443 -5.88 -23.41 -12.73
N SER A 444 -4.91 -23.57 -13.63
CA SER A 444 -5.14 -23.80 -15.06
C SER A 444 -4.46 -25.09 -15.49
N PRO A 445 -5.14 -25.99 -16.23
CA PRO A 445 -4.52 -27.22 -16.73
C PRO A 445 -3.35 -26.98 -17.70
N SER A 446 -3.32 -25.83 -18.39
CA SER A 446 -2.26 -25.45 -19.34
C SER A 446 -1.01 -24.93 -18.66
N ASP A 447 -1.12 -24.51 -17.38
CA ASP A 447 -0.08 -23.79 -16.65
C ASP A 447 -0.04 -24.18 -15.20
N ALA A 448 1.11 -24.63 -14.72
CA ALA A 448 1.30 -24.90 -13.29
C ALA A 448 1.68 -23.62 -12.50
N ASN A 449 1.12 -22.47 -12.83
CA ASN A 449 1.44 -21.16 -12.28
C ASN A 449 1.32 -21.08 -10.73
N GLU A 450 0.14 -20.71 -10.17
CA GLU A 450 -0.02 -20.62 -8.71
C GLU A 450 0.13 -21.98 -8.04
N ALA A 451 -0.39 -23.06 -8.62
CA ALA A 451 -0.23 -24.42 -8.07
C ALA A 451 1.24 -24.86 -7.99
N GLY A 452 2.05 -24.53 -9.02
CA GLY A 452 3.50 -24.79 -8.98
C GLY A 452 4.20 -23.98 -7.89
N ARG A 453 3.81 -22.72 -7.71
CA ARG A 453 4.37 -21.87 -6.65
C ARG A 453 3.95 -22.31 -5.26
N LEU A 454 2.72 -22.80 -5.08
CA LEU A 454 2.29 -23.42 -3.82
C LEU A 454 3.14 -24.65 -3.46
N VAL A 455 3.41 -25.52 -4.44
CA VAL A 455 4.26 -26.71 -4.21
C VAL A 455 5.69 -26.31 -3.87
N SER A 456 6.26 -25.31 -4.54
CA SER A 456 7.60 -24.83 -4.19
C SER A 456 7.65 -24.19 -2.80
N LEU A 457 6.61 -23.44 -2.42
CA LEU A 457 6.48 -22.85 -1.09
C LEU A 457 6.36 -23.94 -0.01
N ALA A 458 5.54 -24.98 -0.23
CA ALA A 458 5.43 -26.13 0.66
C ALA A 458 6.76 -26.87 0.83
N ALA A 459 7.45 -27.17 -0.27
CA ALA A 459 8.74 -27.84 -0.23
C ALA A 459 9.79 -27.03 0.54
N ALA A 460 9.88 -25.71 0.27
CA ALA A 460 10.81 -24.84 0.97
C ALA A 460 10.51 -24.74 2.47
N THR A 461 9.23 -24.68 2.86
CA THR A 461 8.82 -24.65 4.28
C THR A 461 9.17 -25.97 4.97
N LEU A 462 8.90 -27.10 4.32
CA LEU A 462 9.24 -28.41 4.86
C LEU A 462 10.76 -28.59 5.03
N PHE A 463 11.57 -28.12 4.06
CA PHE A 463 13.03 -28.11 4.21
C PHE A 463 13.47 -27.23 5.41
N LYS A 464 12.86 -26.07 5.60
CA LYS A 464 13.14 -25.19 6.75
C LYS A 464 12.82 -25.87 8.09
N LEU A 465 11.79 -26.74 8.12
CA LEU A 465 11.41 -27.55 9.28
C LEU A 465 12.25 -28.84 9.41
N GLY A 466 13.25 -29.07 8.57
CA GLY A 466 14.15 -30.22 8.63
C GLY A 466 13.65 -31.49 7.93
N VAL A 467 12.56 -31.38 7.15
CA VAL A 467 12.05 -32.52 6.37
C VAL A 467 12.92 -32.77 5.15
N THR A 468 13.42 -33.98 4.99
CA THR A 468 14.31 -34.37 3.87
C THR A 468 13.55 -34.85 2.64
N GLU A 469 12.33 -35.36 2.80
CA GLU A 469 11.46 -35.88 1.72
C GLU A 469 10.12 -35.17 1.66
N PRO A 470 10.05 -33.89 1.15
CA PRO A 470 8.81 -33.12 1.11
C PRO A 470 7.66 -33.82 0.40
N ARG A 471 7.95 -34.65 -0.62
CA ARG A 471 6.95 -35.41 -1.38
C ARG A 471 6.02 -36.23 -0.48
N ARG A 472 6.52 -36.81 0.59
CA ARG A 472 5.74 -37.65 1.53
C ARG A 472 4.72 -36.86 2.35
N HIS A 473 4.84 -35.54 2.38
CA HIS A 473 4.04 -34.64 3.18
C HIS A 473 3.02 -33.83 2.35
N VAL A 474 3.01 -33.98 1.01
CA VAL A 474 2.26 -33.10 0.12
C VAL A 474 1.28 -33.87 -0.75
N PHE A 475 0.04 -33.42 -0.77
CA PHE A 475 -1.01 -33.91 -1.67
C PHE A 475 -1.66 -32.72 -2.38
N LEU A 476 -1.84 -32.79 -3.70
CA LEU A 476 -2.44 -31.73 -4.50
C LEU A 476 -3.48 -32.31 -5.43
N ALA A 477 -4.72 -31.81 -5.33
CA ALA A 477 -5.80 -32.19 -6.25
C ALA A 477 -6.50 -30.94 -6.79
N ALA A 478 -7.17 -31.07 -7.93
CA ALA A 478 -7.89 -29.99 -8.57
C ALA A 478 -9.29 -30.40 -9.05
N SER A 479 -10.19 -29.41 -9.08
CA SER A 479 -11.49 -29.49 -9.73
C SER A 479 -11.79 -28.17 -10.44
N GLY A 480 -12.11 -28.23 -11.73
CA GLY A 480 -12.28 -27.04 -12.54
C GLY A 480 -11.05 -26.15 -12.50
N SER A 481 -11.23 -24.90 -12.12
CA SER A 481 -10.17 -23.87 -12.01
C SER A 481 -9.56 -23.74 -10.61
N ILE A 482 -9.83 -24.64 -9.69
CA ILE A 482 -9.31 -24.61 -8.32
C ILE A 482 -8.43 -25.83 -8.04
N ALA A 483 -7.26 -25.59 -7.48
CA ALA A 483 -6.39 -26.63 -6.91
C ALA A 483 -6.27 -26.43 -5.39
N THR A 484 -6.33 -27.54 -4.67
CA THR A 484 -6.18 -27.63 -3.22
C THR A 484 -4.95 -28.41 -2.87
N LEU A 485 -4.03 -27.76 -2.18
CA LEU A 485 -2.82 -28.33 -1.62
C LEU A 485 -3.10 -28.72 -0.16
N ILE A 486 -2.68 -29.91 0.23
CA ILE A 486 -2.67 -30.38 1.62
C ILE A 486 -1.23 -30.64 1.98
N VAL A 487 -0.74 -29.99 3.03
CA VAL A 487 0.59 -30.18 3.61
C VAL A 487 0.41 -30.82 4.99
N SER A 488 0.90 -32.03 5.18
CA SER A 488 0.83 -32.75 6.44
C SER A 488 2.09 -32.53 7.29
N ARG A 489 1.92 -32.34 8.60
CA ARG A 489 3.06 -32.22 9.52
C ARG A 489 3.89 -33.51 9.55
N SER A 490 3.26 -34.69 9.63
CA SER A 490 3.87 -35.98 9.49
C SER A 490 3.70 -36.56 8.07
N PRO A 491 4.54 -37.49 7.62
CA PRO A 491 4.33 -38.18 6.34
C PRO A 491 2.92 -38.79 6.25
N PHE A 492 2.26 -38.68 5.11
CA PHE A 492 0.99 -39.34 4.92
C PHE A 492 1.11 -40.86 5.08
N SER A 493 0.22 -41.45 5.86
CA SER A 493 0.10 -42.90 5.95
C SER A 493 -0.56 -43.49 4.70
N ASP A 494 -0.30 -44.78 4.42
CA ASP A 494 -0.94 -45.50 3.32
C ASP A 494 -2.46 -45.49 3.46
N THR A 495 -2.99 -45.54 4.69
CA THR A 495 -4.42 -45.46 4.99
C THR A 495 -4.99 -44.11 4.58
N ASN A 496 -4.31 -42.99 4.91
CA ASN A 496 -4.73 -41.63 4.52
C ASN A 496 -4.68 -41.44 2.99
N LEU A 497 -3.62 -41.94 2.35
CA LEU A 497 -3.50 -41.87 0.89
C LEU A 497 -4.60 -42.69 0.18
N ALA A 498 -4.89 -43.89 0.64
CA ALA A 498 -5.96 -44.74 0.10
C ALA A 498 -7.34 -44.07 0.28
N LEU A 499 -7.56 -43.38 1.40
CA LEU A 499 -8.78 -42.61 1.63
C LEU A 499 -8.88 -41.43 0.68
N LEU A 500 -7.84 -40.61 0.56
CA LEU A 500 -7.81 -39.47 -0.37
C LEU A 500 -8.01 -39.94 -1.82
N ASP A 501 -7.35 -41.03 -2.24
CA ASP A 501 -7.49 -41.62 -3.57
C ASP A 501 -8.95 -42.03 -3.85
N ARG A 502 -9.62 -42.63 -2.85
CA ARG A 502 -11.03 -43.02 -2.94
C ARG A 502 -11.93 -41.80 -3.06
N VAL A 503 -11.73 -40.78 -2.22
CA VAL A 503 -12.52 -39.55 -2.25
C VAL A 503 -12.34 -38.83 -3.59
N VAL A 504 -11.11 -38.74 -4.08
CA VAL A 504 -10.82 -38.10 -5.38
C VAL A 504 -11.50 -38.85 -6.50
N ALA A 505 -11.52 -40.19 -6.47
CA ALA A 505 -12.23 -41.02 -7.48
C ALA A 505 -13.74 -40.83 -7.38
N ASP A 506 -14.32 -40.86 -6.17
CA ASP A 506 -15.75 -40.65 -5.93
C ASP A 506 -16.23 -39.27 -6.40
N LYS A 507 -15.44 -38.22 -6.12
CA LYS A 507 -15.76 -36.84 -6.49
C LYS A 507 -15.27 -36.45 -7.90
N GLN A 508 -14.60 -37.36 -8.62
CA GLN A 508 -14.00 -37.15 -9.93
C GLN A 508 -13.06 -35.91 -9.97
N TYR A 509 -12.31 -35.71 -8.87
CA TYR A 509 -11.25 -34.72 -8.84
C TYR A 509 -10.02 -35.22 -9.60
N LYS A 510 -9.12 -34.31 -9.98
CA LYS A 510 -7.85 -34.65 -10.64
C LYS A 510 -6.70 -34.57 -9.65
N ILE A 511 -6.00 -35.70 -9.39
CA ILE A 511 -4.76 -35.65 -8.61
C ILE A 511 -3.68 -35.05 -9.49
N LEU A 512 -3.02 -34.00 -8.99
CA LEU A 512 -1.90 -33.33 -9.64
C LEU A 512 -0.55 -33.79 -9.08
N LEU A 513 -0.50 -34.04 -7.77
CA LEU A 513 0.68 -34.51 -7.03
C LEU A 513 0.24 -35.37 -5.82
N SER A 514 0.88 -36.51 -5.64
CA SER A 514 0.66 -37.39 -4.50
C SER A 514 1.95 -38.15 -4.16
N PRO A 515 2.17 -38.55 -2.89
CA PRO A 515 3.31 -39.38 -2.49
C PRO A 515 3.42 -40.69 -3.28
N ASN A 516 2.28 -41.34 -3.56
CA ASN A 516 2.20 -42.69 -4.13
C ASN A 516 1.96 -42.70 -5.66
N ARG A 517 1.89 -41.57 -6.32
CA ARG A 517 1.63 -41.46 -7.80
C ARG A 517 2.60 -40.51 -8.47
N ASP A 518 2.90 -40.76 -9.72
CA ASP A 518 3.69 -39.82 -10.52
C ASP A 518 2.93 -38.50 -10.73
N PRO A 519 3.64 -37.36 -10.60
CA PRO A 519 3.07 -36.06 -10.80
C PRO A 519 2.50 -35.88 -12.23
N THR A 520 1.39 -35.19 -12.37
CA THR A 520 0.74 -35.00 -13.69
C THR A 520 1.54 -34.12 -14.65
N THR A 521 2.44 -33.29 -14.12
CA THR A 521 3.33 -32.46 -14.93
C THR A 521 4.79 -32.67 -14.52
N PRO A 522 5.71 -32.73 -15.49
CA PRO A 522 7.15 -32.88 -15.21
C PRO A 522 7.70 -31.78 -14.29
N MET A 523 7.10 -30.56 -14.36
CA MET A 523 7.53 -29.43 -13.55
C MET A 523 7.22 -29.66 -12.06
N LEU A 524 5.99 -30.04 -11.71
CA LEU A 524 5.63 -30.38 -10.33
C LEU A 524 6.52 -31.50 -9.78
N GLY A 525 6.82 -32.50 -10.61
CA GLY A 525 7.72 -33.60 -10.27
C GLY A 525 9.12 -33.11 -9.92
N ARG A 526 9.70 -32.25 -10.75
CA ARG A 526 11.03 -31.68 -10.48
C ARG A 526 11.06 -30.80 -9.23
N ILE A 527 10.02 -29.96 -9.02
CA ILE A 527 9.94 -29.09 -7.85
C ILE A 527 9.93 -29.94 -6.57
N ILE A 528 9.04 -30.93 -6.48
CA ILE A 528 8.88 -31.72 -5.24
C ILE A 528 10.02 -32.73 -5.02
N ALA A 529 10.77 -33.07 -6.06
CA ALA A 529 11.92 -33.97 -5.98
C ALA A 529 13.24 -33.24 -5.66
N SER A 530 13.24 -31.92 -5.48
CA SER A 530 14.42 -31.17 -5.03
C SER A 530 14.92 -31.71 -3.71
N ARG A 531 16.25 -31.81 -3.56
CA ARG A 531 16.91 -32.42 -2.41
C ARG A 531 17.07 -31.46 -1.24
N ASP A 532 17.16 -30.17 -1.56
CA ASP A 532 17.32 -29.10 -0.59
C ASP A 532 16.74 -27.75 -1.12
N ALA A 533 16.69 -26.76 -0.24
CA ALA A 533 16.17 -25.44 -0.54
C ALA A 533 16.96 -24.71 -1.65
N LEU A 534 18.28 -24.97 -1.76
CA LEU A 534 19.14 -24.31 -2.75
C LEU A 534 18.90 -24.87 -4.16
N GLU A 535 18.77 -26.19 -4.29
CA GLU A 535 18.40 -26.86 -5.55
C GLU A 535 17.01 -26.39 -6.00
N LEU A 536 16.04 -26.35 -5.07
CA LEU A 536 14.70 -25.86 -5.31
C LEU A 536 14.71 -24.42 -5.86
N GLN A 537 15.47 -23.54 -5.20
CA GLN A 537 15.58 -22.13 -5.62
C GLN A 537 16.21 -21.98 -7.03
N ARG A 538 17.28 -22.71 -7.31
CA ARG A 538 17.93 -22.69 -8.64
C ARG A 538 16.99 -23.21 -9.73
N LEU A 539 16.30 -24.30 -9.46
CA LEU A 539 15.35 -24.89 -10.38
C LEU A 539 14.21 -23.91 -10.72
N THR A 540 13.59 -23.34 -9.69
CA THR A 540 12.40 -22.48 -9.83
C THR A 540 12.73 -21.12 -10.44
N ALA A 541 13.91 -20.57 -10.16
CA ALA A 541 14.39 -19.33 -10.80
C ALA A 541 14.67 -19.48 -12.31
N GLY A 542 14.99 -20.71 -12.78
CA GLY A 542 15.27 -21.01 -14.19
C GLY A 542 14.02 -21.27 -15.03
N LEU A 543 12.83 -21.31 -14.45
CA LEU A 543 11.58 -21.59 -15.16
C LEU A 543 11.08 -20.36 -15.96
N PRO A 544 10.19 -20.56 -16.97
CA PRO A 544 9.58 -19.47 -17.71
C PRO A 544 8.81 -18.49 -16.83
N LEU A 545 8.09 -19.01 -15.83
CA LEU A 545 7.47 -18.25 -14.75
C LEU A 545 8.36 -18.33 -13.50
N ASP A 546 8.42 -17.25 -12.74
CA ASP A 546 9.09 -17.23 -11.45
C ASP A 546 8.25 -18.01 -10.42
N LEU A 547 8.65 -19.26 -10.16
CA LEU A 547 8.05 -20.12 -9.15
C LEU A 547 8.91 -20.23 -7.89
N THR A 548 9.87 -19.33 -7.67
CA THR A 548 10.67 -19.30 -6.46
C THR A 548 9.79 -19.17 -5.22
N PRO A 549 10.09 -19.92 -4.13
CA PRO A 549 9.31 -19.81 -2.90
C PRO A 549 9.39 -18.39 -2.34
N PRO A 550 8.27 -17.73 -2.08
CA PRO A 550 8.28 -16.39 -1.48
C PRO A 550 8.79 -16.45 -0.05
N THR A 551 9.55 -15.43 0.33
CA THR A 551 10.03 -15.20 1.70
C THR A 551 9.59 -13.83 2.17
N ASP A 552 9.74 -13.52 3.44
CA ASP A 552 9.47 -12.18 3.97
C ASP A 552 10.35 -11.08 3.35
N GLU A 553 11.48 -11.45 2.77
CA GLU A 553 12.34 -10.55 2.01
C GLU A 553 11.80 -10.31 0.59
N ARG A 554 11.10 -11.30 0.01
CA ARG A 554 10.53 -11.24 -1.33
C ARG A 554 9.08 -11.76 -1.33
N PRO A 555 8.15 -11.07 -0.67
CA PRO A 555 6.79 -11.56 -0.43
C PRO A 555 5.86 -11.28 -1.63
N PHE A 556 6.28 -11.65 -2.85
CA PHE A 556 5.52 -11.36 -4.07
C PHE A 556 4.93 -12.63 -4.69
N PHE A 557 4.15 -13.39 -3.90
CA PHE A 557 3.54 -14.65 -4.32
C PHE A 557 2.76 -14.53 -5.63
N PHE A 558 2.02 -13.45 -5.80
CA PHE A 558 1.14 -13.25 -6.96
C PHE A 558 1.88 -12.76 -8.21
N ASN A 559 3.12 -12.28 -8.09
CA ASN A 559 3.93 -11.90 -9.24
C ASN A 559 4.81 -13.07 -9.71
N GLN A 560 4.50 -13.60 -10.88
CA GLN A 560 5.24 -14.72 -11.48
C GLN A 560 5.94 -14.34 -12.80
N LEU A 561 5.78 -13.10 -13.28
CA LEU A 561 6.39 -12.65 -14.51
C LEU A 561 7.76 -12.01 -14.26
N PRO A 562 8.80 -12.32 -15.07
CA PRO A 562 10.10 -11.69 -14.95
C PRO A 562 10.05 -10.23 -15.38
N LEU A 563 10.30 -9.32 -14.44
CA LEU A 563 10.17 -7.87 -14.64
C LEU A 563 11.20 -7.32 -15.65
N PHE A 564 12.44 -7.86 -15.66
CA PHE A 564 13.52 -7.37 -16.53
C PHE A 564 13.57 -8.04 -17.91
N ASP A 565 12.62 -8.92 -18.20
CA ASP A 565 12.39 -9.44 -19.55
C ASP A 565 10.94 -9.16 -19.97
N PRO A 566 10.59 -7.89 -20.22
CA PRO A 566 9.21 -7.52 -20.57
C PRO A 566 8.77 -8.14 -21.89
N TRP A 567 9.67 -8.37 -22.82
CA TRP A 567 9.36 -9.02 -24.09
C TRP A 567 8.95 -10.48 -23.89
N ARG A 568 9.72 -11.21 -23.10
CA ARG A 568 9.38 -12.59 -22.71
C ARG A 568 8.04 -12.64 -21.96
N SER A 569 7.82 -11.73 -21.06
CA SER A 569 6.58 -11.63 -20.28
C SER A 569 5.36 -11.36 -21.17
N ILE A 570 5.49 -10.45 -22.15
CA ILE A 570 4.46 -10.16 -23.15
C ILE A 570 4.18 -11.40 -24.01
N MET A 571 5.23 -12.06 -24.50
CA MET A 571 5.08 -13.27 -25.33
C MET A 571 4.43 -14.42 -24.56
N LEU A 572 4.82 -14.63 -23.29
CA LEU A 572 4.18 -15.64 -22.41
C LEU A 572 2.68 -15.35 -22.22
N ALA A 573 2.34 -14.10 -21.96
CA ALA A 573 0.96 -13.71 -21.76
C ALA A 573 0.11 -13.79 -23.04
N LEU A 574 0.70 -13.50 -24.21
CA LEU A 574 0.04 -13.69 -25.51
C LEU A 574 -0.16 -15.17 -25.88
N GLN A 575 0.76 -16.05 -25.45
CA GLN A 575 0.65 -17.50 -25.64
C GLN A 575 -0.42 -18.12 -24.74
N GLN A 576 -0.62 -17.57 -23.54
CA GLN A 576 -1.61 -18.01 -22.56
C GLN A 576 -3.00 -17.40 -22.82
N ARG A 577 -3.47 -17.44 -24.06
CA ARG A 577 -4.80 -16.89 -24.44
C ARG A 577 -5.89 -17.44 -23.55
N GLY A 578 -6.31 -16.64 -22.58
CA GLY A 578 -7.71 -16.75 -22.14
C GLY A 578 -7.98 -17.00 -20.68
N ALA A 579 -7.25 -16.79 -19.65
CA ALA A 579 -7.86 -16.66 -18.33
C ALA A 579 -6.90 -16.33 -17.17
N GLY A 580 -7.26 -15.42 -16.40
CA GLY A 580 -7.02 -15.30 -14.98
C GLY A 580 -5.72 -14.62 -14.61
N VAL A 581 -4.86 -15.34 -13.93
CA VAL A 581 -3.71 -14.81 -13.16
C VAL A 581 -2.60 -14.24 -14.05
N ALA A 582 -2.27 -14.91 -15.14
CA ALA A 582 -1.22 -14.43 -16.06
C ALA A 582 -1.60 -13.11 -16.74
N THR A 583 -2.88 -12.92 -17.09
CA THR A 583 -3.38 -11.68 -17.67
C THR A 583 -3.38 -10.55 -16.63
N GLY A 584 -3.78 -10.82 -15.37
CA GLY A 584 -3.71 -9.86 -14.28
C GLY A 584 -2.28 -9.42 -13.96
N ASN A 585 -1.34 -10.36 -13.90
CA ASN A 585 0.09 -10.08 -13.69
C ASN A 585 0.70 -9.27 -14.82
N LEU A 586 0.34 -9.58 -16.08
CA LEU A 586 0.79 -8.79 -17.24
C LEU A 586 0.23 -7.37 -17.18
N SER A 587 -1.06 -7.22 -16.89
CA SER A 587 -1.70 -5.90 -16.77
C SER A 587 -1.03 -5.05 -15.69
N ALA A 588 -0.73 -5.64 -14.55
CA ALA A 588 -0.03 -4.95 -13.46
C ALA A 588 1.40 -4.56 -13.83
N MET A 589 2.15 -5.44 -14.51
CA MET A 589 3.50 -5.15 -14.98
C MET A 589 3.51 -4.07 -16.08
N LEU A 590 2.64 -4.17 -17.07
CA LEU A 590 2.51 -3.15 -18.13
C LEU A 590 2.08 -1.80 -17.55
N THR A 591 1.22 -1.80 -16.54
CA THR A 591 0.83 -0.59 -15.84
C THR A 591 2.03 0.04 -15.13
N LEU A 592 2.86 -0.74 -14.42
CA LEU A 592 4.07 -0.22 -13.76
C LEU A 592 5.04 0.41 -14.77
N ILE A 593 5.29 -0.26 -15.90
CA ILE A 593 6.17 0.25 -16.97
C ILE A 593 5.57 1.51 -17.60
N SER A 594 4.28 1.49 -17.92
CA SER A 594 3.59 2.65 -18.51
C SER A 594 3.58 3.84 -17.58
N LEU A 595 3.35 3.61 -16.29
CA LEU A 595 3.40 4.63 -15.24
C LEU A 595 4.78 5.26 -15.13
N PHE A 596 5.84 4.45 -15.14
CA PHE A 596 7.20 4.96 -15.11
C PHE A 596 7.49 5.81 -16.35
N ALA A 597 7.14 5.33 -17.54
CA ALA A 597 7.34 6.06 -18.80
C ALA A 597 6.54 7.37 -18.85
N MET A 598 5.26 7.35 -18.44
CA MET A 598 4.41 8.55 -18.36
C MET A 598 4.93 9.54 -17.33
N SER A 599 5.34 9.06 -16.15
CA SER A 599 5.93 9.90 -15.11
C SER A 599 7.23 10.53 -15.57
N LEU A 600 8.09 9.78 -16.26
CA LEU A 600 9.33 10.29 -16.86
C LEU A 600 9.04 11.40 -17.88
N LEU A 601 8.10 11.17 -18.80
CA LEU A 601 7.71 12.17 -19.78
C LEU A 601 7.12 13.42 -19.12
N ALA A 602 6.21 13.25 -18.16
CA ALA A 602 5.60 14.34 -17.41
C ALA A 602 6.66 15.14 -16.64
N VAL A 603 7.59 14.49 -15.95
CA VAL A 603 8.72 15.12 -15.24
C VAL A 603 9.60 15.91 -16.21
N LEU A 604 9.97 15.33 -17.34
CA LEU A 604 10.80 16.02 -18.35
C LEU A 604 10.12 17.27 -18.90
N LEU A 605 8.83 17.18 -19.25
CA LEU A 605 8.09 18.28 -19.88
C LEU A 605 7.69 19.39 -18.89
N THR A 606 7.31 19.03 -17.65
CA THR A 606 6.71 19.99 -16.73
C THR A 606 7.64 20.45 -15.60
N ILE A 607 8.71 19.72 -15.33
CA ILE A 607 9.69 20.05 -14.28
C ILE A 607 11.04 20.38 -14.91
N VAL A 608 11.67 19.41 -15.57
CA VAL A 608 13.05 19.56 -16.04
C VAL A 608 13.16 20.66 -17.10
N TYR A 609 12.36 20.56 -18.17
CA TYR A 609 12.40 21.53 -19.28
C TYR A 609 12.09 22.96 -18.84
N PRO A 610 11.03 23.27 -18.05
CA PRO A 610 10.71 24.66 -17.66
C PRO A 610 11.72 25.27 -16.70
N VAL A 611 12.44 24.46 -15.91
CA VAL A 611 13.40 24.97 -14.90
C VAL A 611 14.84 24.95 -15.43
N HIS A 612 15.09 24.28 -16.58
CA HIS A 612 16.42 24.24 -17.21
C HIS A 612 17.10 25.61 -17.34
N PRO A 613 16.42 26.72 -17.69
CA PRO A 613 17.07 28.02 -17.77
C PRO A 613 17.69 28.49 -16.45
N ALA A 614 17.20 28.03 -15.30
CA ALA A 614 17.77 28.40 -14.00
C ALA A 614 19.19 27.89 -13.77
N ILE A 615 19.63 26.89 -14.54
CA ILE A 615 20.97 26.31 -14.44
C ILE A 615 21.87 26.67 -15.63
N ALA A 616 21.35 27.32 -16.67
CA ALA A 616 22.08 27.58 -17.91
C ALA A 616 23.33 28.46 -17.68
N ASP A 617 23.24 29.44 -16.79
CA ASP A 617 24.33 30.41 -16.50
C ASP A 617 25.14 30.02 -15.25
N VAL A 618 24.95 28.79 -14.75
CA VAL A 618 25.64 28.33 -13.53
C VAL A 618 26.89 27.56 -13.89
N GLY A 619 27.98 27.78 -13.15
CA GLY A 619 29.24 27.08 -13.37
C GLY A 619 29.06 25.56 -13.35
N ARG A 620 29.64 24.84 -14.32
CA ARG A 620 29.47 23.39 -14.51
C ARG A 620 29.61 22.56 -13.23
N ARG A 621 30.55 22.90 -12.35
CA ARG A 621 30.80 22.21 -11.09
C ARG A 621 29.62 22.29 -10.15
N LEU A 622 29.03 23.46 -9.94
CA LEU A 622 27.86 23.64 -9.08
C LEU A 622 26.62 22.98 -9.72
N ALA A 623 26.47 23.12 -11.04
CA ALA A 623 25.39 22.52 -11.80
C ALA A 623 25.37 20.99 -11.66
N THR A 624 26.50 20.31 -11.95
CA THR A 624 26.59 18.85 -11.91
C THR A 624 26.56 18.30 -10.48
N ALA A 625 27.36 18.86 -9.56
CA ALA A 625 27.42 18.38 -8.19
C ALA A 625 26.11 18.62 -7.41
N GLY A 626 25.48 19.79 -7.62
CA GLY A 626 24.19 20.10 -7.02
C GLY A 626 23.07 19.22 -7.58
N THR A 627 23.01 19.02 -8.90
CA THR A 627 22.03 18.12 -9.54
C THR A 627 22.19 16.69 -9.00
N ALA A 628 23.42 16.16 -8.96
CA ALA A 628 23.70 14.85 -8.38
C ALA A 628 23.29 14.76 -6.91
N TYR A 629 23.59 15.79 -6.12
CA TYR A 629 23.24 15.82 -4.70
C TYR A 629 21.71 15.70 -4.48
N PHE A 630 20.93 16.55 -5.13
CA PHE A 630 19.47 16.57 -4.95
C PHE A 630 18.75 15.38 -5.58
N LEU A 631 19.29 14.83 -6.68
CA LEU A 631 18.83 13.58 -7.26
C LEU A 631 19.05 12.42 -6.28
N LEU A 632 20.26 12.32 -5.70
CA LEU A 632 20.61 11.26 -4.76
C LEU A 632 19.77 11.31 -3.48
N ILE A 633 19.45 12.51 -2.95
CA ILE A 633 18.53 12.65 -1.81
C ILE A 633 17.16 12.09 -2.18
N GLY A 634 16.59 12.50 -3.33
CA GLY A 634 15.27 12.07 -3.74
C GLY A 634 15.19 10.55 -3.94
N VAL A 635 16.15 9.98 -4.66
CA VAL A 635 16.22 8.52 -4.90
C VAL A 635 16.47 7.78 -3.59
N GLY A 636 17.45 8.22 -2.79
CA GLY A 636 17.82 7.56 -1.54
C GLY A 636 16.69 7.55 -0.52
N PHE A 637 16.00 8.68 -0.36
CA PHE A 637 14.84 8.77 0.53
C PHE A 637 13.73 7.81 0.12
N MET A 638 13.32 7.84 -1.16
CA MET A 638 12.24 7.00 -1.66
C MET A 638 12.58 5.50 -1.64
N CYS A 639 13.82 5.11 -1.95
CA CYS A 639 14.24 3.71 -1.83
C CYS A 639 14.15 3.23 -0.37
N GLY A 640 14.60 4.03 0.59
CA GLY A 640 14.49 3.72 2.02
C GLY A 640 13.04 3.64 2.50
N GLU A 641 12.20 4.60 2.11
CA GLU A 641 10.79 4.65 2.44
C GLU A 641 10.04 3.43 1.88
N MET A 642 10.21 3.13 0.59
CA MET A 642 9.54 1.99 -0.04
C MET A 642 9.99 0.65 0.54
N GLY A 643 11.29 0.49 0.84
CA GLY A 643 11.80 -0.70 1.52
C GLY A 643 11.19 -0.89 2.91
N LEU A 644 11.10 0.18 3.71
CA LEU A 644 10.47 0.16 5.03
C LEU A 644 8.98 -0.14 4.93
N LEU A 645 8.26 0.52 4.00
CA LEU A 645 6.83 0.27 3.78
C LEU A 645 6.55 -1.20 3.46
N GLN A 646 7.30 -1.78 2.53
CA GLN A 646 7.09 -3.16 2.10
C GLN A 646 7.47 -4.17 3.19
N ARG A 647 8.63 -4.01 3.83
CA ARG A 647 9.09 -4.97 4.85
C ARG A 647 8.25 -4.94 6.12
N LEU A 648 7.89 -3.73 6.57
CA LEU A 648 7.09 -3.55 7.79
C LEU A 648 5.60 -3.80 7.56
N SER A 649 5.13 -3.82 6.31
CA SER A 649 3.77 -4.25 5.95
C SER A 649 3.49 -5.69 6.39
N VAL A 650 4.44 -6.59 6.13
CA VAL A 650 4.34 -7.99 6.58
C VAL A 650 4.35 -8.08 8.11
N PHE A 651 5.19 -7.29 8.78
CA PHE A 651 5.30 -7.29 10.24
C PHE A 651 4.09 -6.68 10.96
N LEU A 652 3.54 -5.58 10.44
CA LEU A 652 2.36 -4.92 11.00
C LEU A 652 1.04 -5.64 10.68
N GLY A 653 1.09 -6.60 9.75
CA GLY A 653 -0.01 -7.48 9.39
C GLY A 653 -0.99 -6.90 8.37
N HIS A 654 -0.96 -5.60 8.09
CA HIS A 654 -1.74 -5.01 7.02
C HIS A 654 -1.05 -3.78 6.43
N PRO A 655 -1.01 -3.65 5.09
CA PRO A 655 -0.34 -2.55 4.42
C PRO A 655 -0.86 -1.15 4.77
N ILE A 656 -2.13 -1.00 5.15
CA ILE A 656 -2.66 0.31 5.57
C ILE A 656 -2.05 0.76 6.91
N TYR A 657 -1.78 -0.15 7.83
CA TYR A 657 -1.06 0.17 9.05
C TYR A 657 0.37 0.55 8.76
N SER A 658 1.03 -0.20 7.84
CA SER A 658 2.37 0.14 7.39
C SER A 658 2.39 1.53 6.75
N LEU A 659 1.52 1.80 5.78
CA LEU A 659 1.45 3.09 5.12
C LEU A 659 1.30 4.23 6.13
N SER A 660 0.42 4.10 7.11
CA SER A 660 0.19 5.16 8.09
C SER A 660 1.29 5.27 9.14
N ILE A 661 1.72 4.15 9.76
CA ILE A 661 2.71 4.17 10.85
C ILE A 661 4.11 4.46 10.31
N VAL A 662 4.50 3.88 9.17
CA VAL A 662 5.83 4.10 8.58
C VAL A 662 5.95 5.53 8.07
N LEU A 663 4.95 6.02 7.29
CA LEU A 663 4.96 7.40 6.82
C LEU A 663 4.93 8.40 7.99
N PHE A 664 4.04 8.20 8.97
CA PHE A 664 4.00 9.02 10.18
C PHE A 664 5.37 9.10 10.84
N SER A 665 5.98 7.94 11.10
CA SER A 665 7.25 7.85 11.81
C SER A 665 8.40 8.47 11.02
N LEU A 666 8.48 8.14 9.73
CA LEU A 666 9.58 8.60 8.86
C LEU A 666 9.50 10.12 8.63
N ILE A 667 8.31 10.63 8.31
CA ILE A 667 8.10 12.05 8.05
C ILE A 667 8.30 12.86 9.33
N LEU A 668 7.73 12.42 10.47
CA LEU A 668 7.90 13.10 11.75
C LEU A 668 9.37 13.16 12.18
N THR A 669 10.06 12.04 12.11
CA THR A 669 11.47 11.96 12.52
C THR A 669 12.40 12.66 11.54
N ALA A 670 12.09 12.68 10.23
CA ALA A 670 12.77 13.52 9.26
C ALA A 670 12.56 15.01 9.56
N GLY A 671 11.35 15.41 9.99
CA GLY A 671 11.07 16.75 10.47
C GLY A 671 11.92 17.14 11.69
N VAL A 672 12.03 16.24 12.66
CA VAL A 672 12.93 16.42 13.82
C VAL A 672 14.39 16.57 13.35
N GLY A 673 14.86 15.70 12.44
CA GLY A 673 16.20 15.78 11.86
C GLY A 673 16.45 17.13 11.17
N SER A 674 15.48 17.63 10.42
CA SER A 674 15.56 18.94 9.78
C SER A 674 15.69 20.08 10.81
N LEU A 675 14.87 20.07 11.87
CA LEU A 675 14.95 21.08 12.96
C LEU A 675 16.28 21.00 13.73
N VAL A 676 16.77 19.79 13.96
CA VAL A 676 18.09 19.57 14.62
C VAL A 676 19.20 20.04 13.71
N SER A 677 19.09 19.93 12.39
CA SER A 677 20.11 20.42 11.44
C SER A 677 20.34 21.93 11.52
N ASP A 678 19.38 22.73 11.99
CA ASP A 678 19.54 24.16 12.21
C ASP A 678 20.42 24.46 13.46
N ARG A 679 20.37 23.57 14.48
CA ARG A 679 21.15 23.67 15.70
C ARG A 679 22.55 23.01 15.59
N LEU A 680 22.61 21.94 14.81
CA LEU A 680 23.85 21.17 14.57
C LEU A 680 24.19 21.19 13.07
N PRO A 681 24.58 22.33 12.50
CA PRO A 681 24.83 22.48 11.08
C PRO A 681 26.03 21.62 10.63
N LEU A 682 25.87 20.98 9.46
CA LEU A 682 26.91 20.17 8.81
C LEU A 682 27.85 21.08 7.97
N ASP A 683 28.38 22.14 8.58
CA ASP A 683 29.15 23.21 7.94
C ASP A 683 30.66 22.91 7.79
N THR A 684 31.09 21.78 8.34
CA THR A 684 32.47 21.30 8.22
C THR A 684 32.55 19.99 7.46
N ARG A 685 33.68 19.78 6.74
CA ARG A 685 33.91 18.52 5.99
C ARG A 685 33.76 17.27 6.88
N ALA A 686 34.34 17.32 8.09
CA ALA A 686 34.28 16.19 9.02
C ALA A 686 32.86 15.86 9.46
N ARG A 687 32.08 16.87 9.89
CA ARG A 687 30.68 16.65 10.31
C ARG A 687 29.82 16.11 9.15
N PHE A 688 30.01 16.67 7.96
CA PHE A 688 29.26 16.22 6.78
C PHE A 688 29.60 14.78 6.38
N VAL A 689 30.89 14.43 6.36
CA VAL A 689 31.34 13.05 6.06
C VAL A 689 30.86 12.09 7.13
N ILE A 690 30.97 12.43 8.43
CA ILE A 690 30.47 11.59 9.52
C ILE A 690 28.96 11.36 9.40
N TRP A 691 28.18 12.41 9.12
CA TRP A 691 26.74 12.29 8.92
C TRP A 691 26.40 11.38 7.73
N GLY A 692 27.01 11.60 6.57
CA GLY A 692 26.76 10.78 5.38
C GLY A 692 27.15 9.31 5.60
N ALA A 693 28.29 9.07 6.24
CA ALA A 693 28.74 7.74 6.60
C ALA A 693 27.81 7.06 7.62
N ALA A 694 27.37 7.78 8.66
CA ALA A 694 26.43 7.27 9.67
C ALA A 694 25.08 6.88 9.03
N THR A 695 24.56 7.73 8.12
CA THR A 695 23.30 7.47 7.40
C THR A 695 23.44 6.22 6.52
N ALA A 696 24.48 6.18 5.70
CA ALA A 696 24.75 5.02 4.83
C ALA A 696 24.96 3.72 5.63
N SER A 697 25.71 3.79 6.73
CA SER A 697 25.96 2.64 7.61
C SER A 697 24.68 2.14 8.27
N TYR A 698 23.82 3.04 8.79
CA TYR A 698 22.55 2.64 9.40
C TYR A 698 21.63 1.95 8.39
N LEU A 699 21.48 2.53 7.19
CA LEU A 699 20.65 1.97 6.13
C LEU A 699 21.19 0.60 5.63
N SER A 700 22.52 0.46 5.52
CA SER A 700 23.18 -0.80 5.18
C SER A 700 23.05 -1.87 6.27
N ALA A 701 22.95 -1.45 7.54
CA ALA A 701 22.80 -2.35 8.68
C ALA A 701 21.36 -2.85 8.86
N LEU A 702 20.34 -2.13 8.32
CA LEU A 702 18.95 -2.55 8.42
C LEU A 702 18.73 -4.01 8.01
N PRO A 703 19.17 -4.48 6.82
CA PRO A 703 19.00 -5.90 6.44
C PRO A 703 19.63 -6.90 7.40
N LEU A 704 20.62 -6.50 8.19
CA LEU A 704 21.36 -7.38 9.10
C LEU A 704 20.62 -7.59 10.43
N PHE A 705 20.08 -6.53 11.03
CA PHE A 705 19.46 -6.62 12.36
C PHE A 705 17.92 -6.62 12.32
N LEU A 706 17.32 -6.06 11.28
CA LEU A 706 15.86 -5.96 11.15
C LEU A 706 15.17 -7.33 11.25
N PRO A 707 15.64 -8.42 10.60
CA PRO A 707 15.00 -9.73 10.73
C PRO A 707 14.90 -10.20 12.18
N ALA A 708 15.98 -10.03 12.96
CA ALA A 708 16.01 -10.43 14.36
C ALA A 708 15.03 -9.61 15.23
N VAL A 709 14.96 -8.28 15.00
CA VAL A 709 14.00 -7.41 15.71
C VAL A 709 12.56 -7.77 15.37
N LEU A 710 12.27 -8.02 14.09
CA LEU A 710 10.92 -8.37 13.65
C LEU A 710 10.50 -9.74 14.19
N HIS A 711 11.38 -10.72 14.14
CA HIS A 711 11.11 -12.06 14.69
C HIS A 711 10.85 -12.00 16.21
N ALA A 712 11.65 -11.27 16.96
CA ALA A 712 11.45 -11.08 18.41
C ALA A 712 10.10 -10.38 18.75
N GLY A 713 9.61 -9.53 17.85
CA GLY A 713 8.34 -8.81 18.00
C GLY A 713 7.14 -9.48 17.36
N GLU A 714 7.27 -10.61 16.68
CA GLU A 714 6.22 -11.21 15.86
C GLU A 714 5.00 -11.63 16.68
N SER A 715 5.22 -12.16 17.89
CA SER A 715 4.17 -12.53 18.83
C SER A 715 3.60 -11.35 19.64
N ALA A 716 4.11 -10.14 19.46
CA ALA A 716 3.66 -8.97 20.22
C ALA A 716 2.31 -8.43 19.71
N PRO A 717 1.51 -7.76 20.57
CA PRO A 717 0.30 -7.07 20.13
C PRO A 717 0.64 -5.91 19.19
N LEU A 718 -0.33 -5.49 18.35
CA LEU A 718 -0.14 -4.46 17.32
C LEU A 718 0.50 -3.17 17.84
N ALA A 719 0.11 -2.72 19.04
CA ALA A 719 0.67 -1.51 19.64
C ALA A 719 2.19 -1.62 19.89
N MET A 720 2.66 -2.78 20.35
CA MET A 720 4.07 -3.04 20.57
C MET A 720 4.83 -3.15 19.23
N ARG A 721 4.24 -3.83 18.23
CA ARG A 721 4.80 -3.90 16.87
C ARG A 721 4.91 -2.50 16.24
N ALA A 722 3.90 -1.65 16.43
CA ALA A 722 3.95 -0.24 16.02
C ALA A 722 5.08 0.53 16.72
N ALA A 723 5.26 0.35 18.04
CA ALA A 723 6.33 0.99 18.80
C ALA A 723 7.73 0.53 18.33
N LEU A 724 7.91 -0.76 18.09
CA LEU A 724 9.15 -1.32 17.50
C LEU A 724 9.42 -0.75 16.10
N THR A 725 8.38 -0.62 15.28
CA THR A 725 8.46 0.00 13.95
C THR A 725 8.96 1.45 14.06
N VAL A 726 8.37 2.25 14.96
CA VAL A 726 8.81 3.63 15.20
C VAL A 726 10.26 3.68 15.67
N ALA A 727 10.66 2.79 16.59
CA ALA A 727 12.03 2.74 17.12
C ALA A 727 13.07 2.42 16.04
N VAL A 728 12.75 1.54 15.09
CA VAL A 728 13.62 1.21 13.95
C VAL A 728 13.68 2.34 12.93
N ILE A 729 12.57 3.02 12.67
CA ILE A 729 12.51 4.09 11.66
C ILE A 729 13.15 5.39 12.17
N ALA A 730 13.01 5.70 13.44
CA ALA A 730 13.39 7.01 13.98
C ALA A 730 14.85 7.40 13.71
N PRO A 731 15.86 6.54 13.90
CA PRO A 731 17.24 6.90 13.56
C PRO A 731 17.44 7.20 12.07
N ALA A 732 16.84 6.37 11.19
CA ALA A 732 16.90 6.58 9.75
C ALA A 732 16.27 7.93 9.37
N GLY A 733 15.03 8.20 9.84
CA GLY A 733 14.33 9.44 9.56
C GLY A 733 15.09 10.68 10.03
N VAL A 734 15.59 10.67 11.28
CA VAL A 734 16.39 11.78 11.80
C VAL A 734 17.63 12.03 10.94
N LEU A 735 18.39 10.99 10.61
CA LEU A 735 19.60 11.11 9.79
C LEU A 735 19.28 11.62 8.38
N MET A 736 18.27 11.05 7.73
CA MET A 736 17.85 11.42 6.37
C MET A 736 17.32 12.87 6.34
N GLY A 737 16.67 13.33 7.42
CA GLY A 737 16.10 14.66 7.55
C GLY A 737 17.13 15.80 7.49
N PHE A 738 18.43 15.55 7.74
CA PHE A 738 19.49 16.53 7.55
C PHE A 738 19.82 16.83 6.08
N GLY A 739 19.55 15.88 5.18
CA GLY A 739 20.09 15.94 3.80
C GLY A 739 19.63 17.18 3.04
N PHE A 740 18.31 17.39 2.96
CA PHE A 740 17.74 18.47 2.16
C PHE A 740 18.10 19.88 2.69
N PRO A 741 17.93 20.22 3.99
CA PRO A 741 18.31 21.51 4.52
C PRO A 741 19.82 21.80 4.38
N THR A 742 20.67 20.79 4.53
CA THR A 742 22.11 20.92 4.35
C THR A 742 22.46 21.26 2.90
N GLY A 743 21.89 20.54 1.93
CA GLY A 743 22.10 20.84 0.51
C GLY A 743 21.68 22.25 0.14
N MET A 744 20.52 22.68 0.65
CA MET A 744 20.03 24.05 0.42
C MET A 744 20.98 25.12 1.01
N ARG A 745 21.54 24.88 2.20
CA ARG A 745 22.55 25.78 2.78
C ARG A 745 23.80 25.87 1.93
N PHE A 746 24.30 24.74 1.41
CA PHE A 746 25.47 24.72 0.54
C PHE A 746 25.23 25.51 -0.76
N ILE A 747 24.08 25.27 -1.43
CA ILE A 747 23.74 26.00 -2.64
C ILE A 747 23.61 27.49 -2.37
N ASN A 748 22.85 27.91 -1.36
CA ASN A 748 22.60 29.31 -1.05
C ASN A 748 23.88 30.05 -0.66
N ALA A 749 24.87 29.37 -0.08
CA ALA A 749 26.18 29.95 0.26
C ALA A 749 27.04 30.19 -0.98
N VAL A 750 26.85 29.48 -2.08
CA VAL A 750 27.63 29.63 -3.33
C VAL A 750 26.87 30.51 -4.32
N ASN A 751 25.65 30.14 -4.65
CA ASN A 751 24.78 30.86 -5.58
C ASN A 751 23.31 30.43 -5.37
N PRO A 752 22.40 31.31 -4.92
CA PRO A 752 21.00 30.96 -4.70
C PRO A 752 20.16 30.85 -5.99
N THR A 753 20.67 31.35 -7.13
CA THR A 753 19.92 31.40 -8.39
C THR A 753 19.37 30.05 -8.86
N PRO A 754 20.14 28.92 -8.81
CA PRO A 754 19.68 27.60 -9.29
C PRO A 754 18.85 26.82 -8.26
N THR A 755 18.52 27.40 -7.10
CA THR A 755 17.70 26.73 -6.07
C THR A 755 16.47 26.04 -6.62
N PRO A 756 15.66 26.62 -7.52
CA PRO A 756 14.47 25.95 -8.05
C PRO A 756 14.76 24.74 -8.93
N TRP A 757 15.89 24.74 -9.64
CA TRP A 757 16.36 23.57 -10.36
C TRP A 757 16.58 22.40 -9.40
N PHE A 758 17.27 22.63 -8.31
CA PHE A 758 17.58 21.57 -7.34
C PHE A 758 16.33 21.05 -6.62
N TRP A 759 15.37 21.93 -6.31
CA TRP A 759 14.06 21.53 -5.79
C TRP A 759 13.29 20.67 -6.81
N GLY A 760 13.25 21.12 -8.06
CA GLY A 760 12.60 20.40 -9.16
C GLY A 760 13.23 19.01 -9.37
N ILE A 761 14.55 18.91 -9.38
CA ILE A 761 15.26 17.63 -9.52
C ILE A 761 15.00 16.69 -8.34
N ASN A 762 14.99 17.20 -7.10
CA ASN A 762 14.67 16.38 -5.93
C ASN A 762 13.24 15.81 -6.01
N GLY A 763 12.26 16.64 -6.36
CA GLY A 763 10.88 16.18 -6.55
C GLY A 763 10.74 15.21 -7.72
N ALA A 764 11.37 15.50 -8.86
CA ALA A 764 11.42 14.61 -10.03
C ALA A 764 12.04 13.25 -9.71
N ALA A 765 13.15 13.25 -8.96
CA ALA A 765 13.79 12.03 -8.48
C ALA A 765 12.86 11.22 -7.58
N GLY A 766 12.11 11.86 -6.68
CA GLY A 766 11.12 11.20 -5.82
C GLY A 766 10.01 10.51 -6.62
N VAL A 767 9.45 11.20 -7.62
CA VAL A 767 8.40 10.64 -8.50
C VAL A 767 8.88 9.37 -9.20
N LEU A 768 10.09 9.42 -9.80
CA LEU A 768 10.62 8.28 -10.56
C LEU A 768 11.11 7.15 -9.65
N ALA A 769 11.73 7.50 -8.52
CA ALA A 769 12.30 6.53 -7.59
C ALA A 769 11.24 5.68 -6.88
N SER A 770 10.02 6.17 -6.70
CA SER A 770 8.92 5.39 -6.12
C SER A 770 8.63 4.12 -6.94
N SER A 771 8.43 4.27 -8.25
CA SER A 771 8.21 3.13 -9.16
C SER A 771 9.46 2.27 -9.32
N PHE A 772 10.65 2.89 -9.35
CA PHE A 772 11.92 2.20 -9.48
C PHE A 772 12.23 1.33 -8.24
N ALA A 773 11.97 1.81 -7.03
CA ALA A 773 12.16 1.05 -5.81
C ALA A 773 11.26 -0.20 -5.74
N VAL A 774 10.01 -0.08 -6.19
CA VAL A 774 9.10 -1.24 -6.30
C VAL A 774 9.66 -2.26 -7.30
N ALA A 775 10.12 -1.81 -8.47
CA ALA A 775 10.71 -2.69 -9.47
C ALA A 775 11.96 -3.42 -8.95
N ILE A 776 12.85 -2.73 -8.23
CA ILE A 776 14.04 -3.33 -7.59
C ILE A 776 13.61 -4.38 -6.55
N SER A 777 12.68 -4.05 -5.67
CA SER A 777 12.26 -4.96 -4.60
C SER A 777 11.62 -6.23 -5.15
N MET A 778 10.84 -6.13 -6.21
CA MET A 778 10.24 -7.29 -6.88
C MET A 778 11.28 -8.20 -7.53
N ALA A 779 12.30 -7.62 -8.15
CA ALA A 779 13.31 -8.36 -8.88
C ALA A 779 14.38 -8.97 -7.97
N PHE A 780 14.86 -8.19 -6.99
CA PHE A 780 16.06 -8.53 -6.21
C PHE A 780 15.78 -8.70 -4.72
N GLY A 781 14.53 -8.45 -4.27
CA GLY A 781 14.17 -8.47 -2.86
C GLY A 781 14.17 -7.08 -2.22
N ILE A 782 13.43 -6.95 -1.11
CA ILE A 782 13.23 -5.66 -0.42
C ILE A 782 14.55 -5.10 0.12
N TYR A 783 15.46 -5.95 0.59
CA TYR A 783 16.72 -5.48 1.20
C TYR A 783 17.62 -4.74 0.22
N VAL A 784 17.51 -5.02 -1.08
CA VAL A 784 18.27 -4.29 -2.10
C VAL A 784 17.88 -2.81 -2.16
N THR A 785 16.62 -2.44 -1.82
CA THR A 785 16.21 -1.03 -1.74
C THR A 785 16.94 -0.29 -0.60
N PHE A 786 17.21 -0.95 0.53
CA PHE A 786 18.00 -0.35 1.61
C PHE A 786 19.45 -0.14 1.19
N TYR A 787 20.07 -1.11 0.48
CA TYR A 787 21.42 -0.94 -0.07
C TYR A 787 21.48 0.16 -1.13
N ALA A 788 20.45 0.27 -1.99
CA ALA A 788 20.34 1.37 -2.95
C ALA A 788 20.23 2.73 -2.25
N SER A 789 19.41 2.82 -1.19
CA SER A 789 19.30 4.01 -0.36
C SER A 789 20.65 4.35 0.31
N ALA A 790 21.31 3.37 0.91
CA ALA A 790 22.62 3.54 1.54
C ALA A 790 23.69 4.03 0.55
N LEU A 791 23.70 3.47 -0.66
CA LEU A 791 24.61 3.90 -1.74
C LEU A 791 24.35 5.36 -2.13
N CYS A 792 23.08 5.76 -2.25
CA CYS A 792 22.75 7.16 -2.53
C CYS A 792 23.32 8.09 -1.45
N TYR A 793 23.13 7.76 -0.15
CA TYR A 793 23.65 8.57 0.95
C TYR A 793 25.19 8.54 1.04
N ALA A 794 25.84 7.45 0.68
CA ALA A 794 27.29 7.38 0.54
C ALA A 794 27.80 8.29 -0.59
N LEU A 795 27.12 8.28 -1.76
CA LEU A 795 27.47 9.13 -2.90
C LEU A 795 27.14 10.61 -2.69
N LEU A 796 26.30 10.95 -1.71
CA LEU A 796 26.10 12.34 -1.28
C LEU A 796 27.39 12.96 -0.73
N ILE A 797 28.27 12.15 -0.14
CA ILE A 797 29.53 12.66 0.42
C ILE A 797 30.38 13.33 -0.66
N PRO A 798 30.81 12.65 -1.73
CA PRO A 798 31.58 13.31 -2.78
C PRO A 798 30.79 14.44 -3.49
N ALA A 799 29.49 14.28 -3.71
CA ALA A 799 28.67 15.32 -4.33
C ALA A 799 28.65 16.62 -3.50
N GLY A 800 28.43 16.52 -2.18
CA GLY A 800 28.46 17.69 -1.29
C GLY A 800 29.83 18.32 -1.13
N LEU A 801 30.90 17.51 -1.08
CA LEU A 801 32.27 18.01 -1.06
C LEU A 801 32.62 18.80 -2.35
N LEU A 802 32.05 18.43 -3.47
CA LEU A 802 32.23 19.11 -4.76
C LEU A 802 31.48 20.45 -4.82
N ILE A 803 30.30 20.58 -4.20
CA ILE A 803 29.57 21.85 -4.11
C ILE A 803 30.40 22.89 -3.33
N GLY A 804 30.99 22.49 -2.21
CA GLY A 804 31.76 23.36 -1.31
C GLY A 804 31.00 23.74 -0.05
N PHE A 805 31.73 24.21 0.95
CA PHE A 805 31.20 24.60 2.26
C PHE A 805 31.04 26.11 2.38
N PRO A 806 30.05 26.60 3.16
CA PRO A 806 29.97 28.03 3.50
C PRO A 806 31.30 28.48 4.09
N LYS A 807 31.89 29.55 3.54
CA LYS A 807 33.06 30.17 4.18
C LYS A 807 32.60 30.68 5.55
N ARG A 808 33.19 30.20 6.65
CA ARG A 808 32.98 30.84 7.94
C ARG A 808 33.33 32.30 7.75
N ALA A 809 32.40 33.20 8.05
CA ALA A 809 32.73 34.61 8.22
C ALA A 809 33.82 34.66 9.29
N ALA A 810 35.06 34.89 8.89
CA ALA A 810 36.17 35.14 9.79
C ALA A 810 35.74 36.30 10.69
N GLY A 811 35.76 36.06 12.01
CA GLY A 811 35.18 36.89 13.03
C GLY A 811 35.31 38.38 12.75
N LEU A 812 34.16 39.02 12.62
CA LEU A 812 34.02 40.41 12.96
C LEU A 812 34.16 40.46 14.49
N THR A 813 35.40 40.57 14.96
CA THR A 813 35.69 41.11 16.28
C THR A 813 34.99 42.43 16.39
N ALA A 814 34.08 42.54 17.34
CA ALA A 814 33.52 43.81 17.77
C ALA A 814 34.68 44.71 18.24
N ASN A 815 35.12 45.60 17.36
CA ASN A 815 35.87 46.82 17.69
C ASN A 815 36.01 47.62 16.38
N SER A 816 35.02 48.43 16.08
CA SER A 816 35.14 49.60 15.23
C SER A 816 34.22 50.68 15.81
N PRO A 817 34.77 51.69 16.44
CA PRO A 817 34.01 52.87 16.87
C PRO A 817 33.90 53.84 15.68
N ASP A 818 32.91 53.68 14.78
CA ASP A 818 32.50 54.69 13.82
C ASP A 818 31.13 54.31 13.23
N ALA A 819 30.10 54.47 14.07
CA ALA A 819 28.71 54.38 13.64
C ALA A 819 28.02 55.71 13.89
N ASP A 820 28.57 56.79 13.26
CA ASP A 820 27.85 58.06 13.16
C ASP A 820 28.34 58.77 11.91
N ARG A 821 27.73 58.46 10.75
CA ARG A 821 27.61 59.34 9.57
C ARG A 821 26.83 58.60 8.46
N LEU A 822 25.53 58.74 8.50
CA LEU A 822 24.67 58.59 7.32
C LEU A 822 24.63 59.93 6.58
N PRO A 823 24.95 60.01 5.30
CA PRO A 823 24.50 61.11 4.47
C PRO A 823 23.06 60.80 3.95
N ALA A 824 22.18 61.76 4.21
CA ALA A 824 20.90 61.85 3.54
C ALA A 824 21.14 62.07 2.03
N VAL A 825 20.52 61.26 1.17
CA VAL A 825 20.39 61.55 -0.25
C VAL A 825 18.92 61.40 -0.62
N SER A 826 18.43 62.48 -1.18
CA SER A 826 17.15 62.84 -1.79
C SER A 826 16.49 61.78 -2.68
#